data_cb3c1da7620c1e36b67895ef3167d10b
#
_entry.id   cb3c1da7620c1e36b67895ef3167d10b
#
_cell.length_a   1.000
_cell.length_b   1.000
_cell.length_c   1.000
_cell.angle_alpha   90.00
_cell.angle_beta   90.00
_cell.angle_gamma   90.00
#
_symmetry.space_group_name_H-M   'P 1'
#
loop_
_entity.id
_entity.type
_entity.pdbx_description
1 polymer ?
#
loop_
_entity_poly.entity_id
_entity_poly.type
_entity_poly.pdbx_seq_one_letter_code
_entity_poly.pdbx_strand_id
1 'polypeptide(L)'
;MGRTGGEARVSVSDATGAVSFVGFEAGFHGDLMAESTAGAREKARAFVHEYSRMLGLQDDAEVSLVGERTDKLGQRHLTFEQSYRGVPVFAGMVRAHFEGDGRLVAVNGNLIPGIRVNPIPSRSATDAAAMAIALISGENEGREVYARSGILTIYRTGLARGTDGESYLTWQIEVGNDSDIREFVYVDAHSGKVVDRLPGIYDAMFRRAYDGGFLPNVPPDYPAGPEWVEGDPFPTGNTEMDNMLTSSKETYDYFNNAFSRDSFDDNGAIMDSIFNRGYSCPNASWNGTFISFCTGLTTDDVTAHEWGHAYTQYTHGLIYAWQPGALNESYSDMWGETVDRINGRDTVGNSATDPLRTNASTCSIYTPQPPVITINAPAAIAGGKLAGTAAWGPTVFNLTGDVALANDGVAIDAGATLSDGCCAASAGFVCGVNSWPNAAQIAGKIALVDRGTCGFVIKAKNAQNNGAIGVIVANNTTGIVNMAGADATATVPALSIGQADGAAIKAQLLSTTVNATLTRVAGTGTDASSRWLVGEDDTNPGLFGALRDMYAPPCYFNPAKVSDAFYGCGAADNGGVHNNSGVPNHAYALIVDGGTYNGQTITGIGLTKTAHVYYRAMTVYQHPTSNFIDHANAVEQSAADLLGVNLPDLVTGLPSGQAISAGDITQIQKAMLAVEMRTPPTQCNFQPVLGQNPPADPACGAGTARVNLLVEGFEGSTAGWTISRDDVGAGNNEPDWTVSSTLPDGRAGKAFFAEDPNIGGCSASDDESGVRHLTSPAISLPVGSTGHTVTFTHWVATELGFDGGQLRISVNGGPFTLVPQANFLYNAHNVVLQTAGQGNTNPQAGQRAWSGTDAGAVDGTWGKSIVSLAGLATAGDSIQLRWDMGTDGCGGTTFGWYVDDVTVYACLPTANPTISIDNVSVTEGNSGTTNATFTISLSHASTKTITMRAKSNNGTAKKDEDFINVAEKTVTIAPLAGSVSYVVQVKGDTKVEPNETFFVDLSNATNATFADAQGQGTITNDD
;
A
#
# COMPACT_ATOMS: atom_id res chain seq x y z
N MET A 1 -14.28 24.18 -7.48
CA MET A 1 -15.03 24.36 -6.22
C MET A 1 -15.57 25.80 -6.09
N GLY A 2 -14.76 26.85 -5.96
CA GLY A 2 -15.30 28.23 -5.75
C GLY A 2 -16.23 28.75 -6.85
N ARG A 3 -16.02 28.41 -8.11
CA ARG A 3 -16.87 28.82 -9.25
C ARG A 3 -18.14 27.98 -9.41
N THR A 4 -18.18 26.79 -8.82
CA THR A 4 -19.35 25.90 -8.86
C THR A 4 -20.21 26.00 -7.61
N GLY A 5 -19.92 26.92 -6.68
CA GLY A 5 -20.63 27.02 -5.41
C GLY A 5 -20.46 25.80 -4.48
N GLY A 6 -19.51 24.93 -4.79
CA GLY A 6 -19.31 23.68 -4.08
C GLY A 6 -19.94 22.44 -4.72
N GLU A 7 -20.58 22.58 -5.88
CA GLU A 7 -21.34 21.52 -6.54
C GLU A 7 -20.51 20.66 -7.53
N ALA A 8 -19.20 20.85 -7.62
CA ALA A 8 -18.33 19.99 -8.43
C ALA A 8 -17.72 18.87 -7.58
N ARG A 9 -17.67 17.65 -8.10
CA ARG A 9 -16.93 16.52 -7.54
C ARG A 9 -15.55 16.49 -8.19
N VAL A 10 -14.50 16.35 -7.39
CA VAL A 10 -13.12 16.32 -7.88
C VAL A 10 -12.38 15.16 -7.24
N SER A 11 -11.75 14.33 -8.06
CA SER A 11 -10.82 13.28 -7.62
C SER A 11 -9.41 13.55 -8.17
N VAL A 12 -8.41 13.09 -7.44
CA VAL A 12 -7.00 13.21 -7.79
C VAL A 12 -6.47 11.81 -8.06
N SER A 13 -5.63 11.65 -9.06
CA SER A 13 -4.98 10.37 -9.37
C SER A 13 -3.74 10.19 -8.49
N ASP A 14 -3.66 9.08 -7.77
CA ASP A 14 -2.50 8.78 -6.95
C ASP A 14 -1.24 8.50 -7.80
N ALA A 15 -1.42 7.90 -8.98
CA ALA A 15 -0.33 7.68 -9.92
C ALA A 15 0.31 8.96 -10.48
N THR A 16 -0.40 10.08 -10.46
CA THR A 16 0.06 11.31 -11.09
C THR A 16 -0.03 12.54 -10.19
N GLY A 17 -0.75 12.46 -9.06
CA GLY A 17 -1.07 13.61 -8.20
C GLY A 17 -1.88 14.71 -8.88
N ALA A 18 -2.28 14.49 -10.13
CA ALA A 18 -3.10 15.42 -10.90
C ALA A 18 -4.58 15.09 -10.73
N VAL A 19 -5.46 16.09 -10.93
CA VAL A 19 -6.89 15.82 -10.94
C VAL A 19 -7.24 14.88 -12.09
N SER A 20 -7.77 13.71 -11.74
CA SER A 20 -8.17 12.66 -12.68
C SER A 20 -9.64 12.71 -13.03
N PHE A 21 -10.46 13.37 -12.23
CA PHE A 21 -11.89 13.49 -12.44
C PHE A 21 -12.43 14.83 -11.94
N VAL A 22 -13.28 15.44 -12.75
CA VAL A 22 -14.15 16.56 -12.38
C VAL A 22 -15.55 16.27 -12.89
N GLY A 23 -16.52 16.10 -12.01
CA GLY A 23 -17.92 15.90 -12.36
C GLY A 23 -18.80 17.05 -11.91
N PHE A 24 -19.87 17.33 -12.66
CA PHE A 24 -20.82 18.39 -12.35
C PHE A 24 -22.21 17.78 -12.11
N GLU A 25 -22.93 18.24 -11.08
CA GLU A 25 -24.25 17.72 -10.77
C GLU A 25 -25.27 18.00 -11.89
N ALA A 26 -26.21 17.06 -12.07
CA ALA A 26 -27.31 17.22 -13.00
C ALA A 26 -28.12 18.47 -12.66
N GLY A 27 -28.19 19.39 -13.59
CA GLY A 27 -28.84 20.69 -13.38
C GLY A 27 -27.93 21.87 -13.09
N PHE A 28 -26.62 21.62 -12.91
CA PHE A 28 -25.67 22.71 -12.85
C PHE A 28 -25.56 23.44 -14.19
N HIS A 29 -26.01 24.70 -14.23
CA HIS A 29 -25.98 25.55 -15.42
C HIS A 29 -24.90 26.65 -15.32
N GLY A 30 -23.95 26.51 -14.41
CA GLY A 30 -22.86 27.44 -14.27
C GLY A 30 -21.93 27.39 -15.48
N ASP A 31 -21.77 28.52 -16.14
CA ASP A 31 -20.82 28.67 -17.24
C ASP A 31 -19.41 28.71 -16.63
N LEU A 32 -18.77 27.54 -16.55
CA LEU A 32 -17.34 27.47 -16.16
C LEU A 32 -16.44 28.06 -17.24
N MET A 33 -16.99 28.39 -18.39
CA MET A 33 -16.30 28.91 -19.56
C MET A 33 -16.98 30.15 -20.12
N ALA A 34 -16.20 31.11 -20.54
CA ALA A 34 -16.61 32.50 -20.83
C ALA A 34 -17.56 32.69 -22.04
N GLU A 35 -17.92 31.64 -22.78
CA GLU A 35 -18.77 31.78 -23.97
C GLU A 35 -19.82 30.63 -24.04
N SER A 36 -21.05 30.92 -23.63
CA SER A 36 -22.17 29.95 -23.61
C SER A 36 -22.61 29.44 -25.01
N THR A 37 -22.17 30.09 -26.09
CA THR A 37 -22.50 29.70 -27.49
C THR A 37 -21.40 28.88 -28.19
N ALA A 38 -20.26 28.66 -27.54
CA ALA A 38 -19.18 27.87 -28.11
C ALA A 38 -19.55 26.38 -28.27
N GLY A 39 -19.05 25.74 -29.31
CA GLY A 39 -19.24 24.29 -29.54
C GLY A 39 -18.49 23.43 -28.48
N ALA A 40 -18.82 22.16 -28.37
CA ALA A 40 -18.21 21.25 -27.40
C ALA A 40 -16.66 21.21 -27.51
N ARG A 41 -16.12 21.29 -28.73
CA ARG A 41 -14.66 21.30 -28.96
C ARG A 41 -13.99 22.54 -28.35
N GLU A 42 -14.56 23.70 -28.54
CA GLU A 42 -14.06 24.96 -28.01
C GLU A 42 -14.17 24.97 -26.48
N LYS A 43 -15.28 24.49 -25.94
CA LYS A 43 -15.49 24.36 -24.49
C LYS A 43 -14.50 23.39 -23.85
N ALA A 44 -14.27 22.22 -24.46
CA ALA A 44 -13.30 21.25 -23.96
C ALA A 44 -11.88 21.82 -23.95
N ARG A 45 -11.46 22.45 -25.04
CA ARG A 45 -10.14 23.12 -25.13
C ARG A 45 -10.00 24.23 -24.10
N ALA A 46 -11.03 25.06 -23.94
CA ALA A 46 -11.02 26.13 -22.95
C ALA A 46 -10.91 25.59 -21.54
N PHE A 47 -11.60 24.48 -21.21
CA PHE A 47 -11.50 23.83 -19.92
C PHE A 47 -10.08 23.28 -19.68
N VAL A 48 -9.54 22.51 -20.59
CA VAL A 48 -8.18 21.94 -20.47
C VAL A 48 -7.13 23.07 -20.34
N HIS A 49 -7.28 24.16 -21.08
CA HIS A 49 -6.39 25.32 -20.99
C HIS A 49 -6.50 26.03 -19.61
N GLU A 50 -7.71 26.36 -19.18
CA GLU A 50 -7.95 27.13 -17.94
C GLU A 50 -7.52 26.34 -16.69
N TYR A 51 -7.72 25.02 -16.71
CA TYR A 51 -7.43 24.13 -15.58
C TYR A 51 -6.22 23.22 -15.81
N SER A 52 -5.35 23.59 -16.76
CA SER A 52 -4.17 22.81 -17.16
C SER A 52 -3.29 22.38 -15.97
N ARG A 53 -3.01 23.31 -15.04
CA ARG A 53 -2.22 23.01 -13.84
C ARG A 53 -2.90 22.01 -12.89
N MET A 54 -4.22 22.10 -12.74
CA MET A 54 -5.02 21.18 -11.94
C MET A 54 -5.00 19.76 -12.56
N LEU A 55 -4.97 19.71 -13.89
CA LEU A 55 -4.89 18.46 -14.66
C LEU A 55 -3.44 17.94 -14.79
N GLY A 56 -2.46 18.56 -14.12
CA GLY A 56 -1.07 18.12 -14.14
C GLY A 56 -0.21 18.64 -15.31
N LEU A 57 -0.73 19.51 -16.17
CA LEU A 57 0.02 20.07 -17.29
C LEU A 57 0.81 21.33 -16.89
N GLN A 58 2.02 21.44 -17.39
CA GLN A 58 2.82 22.67 -17.30
C GLN A 58 2.47 23.64 -18.43
N ASP A 59 2.11 23.11 -19.60
CA ASP A 59 1.69 23.83 -20.79
C ASP A 59 0.55 23.06 -21.48
N ASP A 60 -0.55 23.75 -21.82
CA ASP A 60 -1.69 23.20 -22.56
C ASP A 60 -1.35 22.81 -24.02
N ALA A 61 -0.26 23.32 -24.57
CA ALA A 61 0.27 22.89 -25.86
C ALA A 61 0.74 21.43 -25.90
N GLU A 62 0.92 20.81 -24.72
CA GLU A 62 1.28 19.39 -24.61
C GLU A 62 0.11 18.44 -24.88
N VAL A 63 -1.13 18.91 -25.00
CA VAL A 63 -2.29 18.07 -25.31
C VAL A 63 -2.95 18.47 -26.64
N SER A 64 -3.34 17.45 -27.42
CA SER A 64 -4.02 17.62 -28.69
C SER A 64 -5.33 16.81 -28.75
N LEU A 65 -6.38 17.39 -29.35
CA LEU A 65 -7.63 16.68 -29.57
C LEU A 65 -7.40 15.61 -30.66
N VAL A 66 -7.55 14.34 -30.31
CA VAL A 66 -7.32 13.19 -31.19
C VAL A 66 -8.60 12.45 -31.56
N GLY A 67 -9.65 12.59 -30.76
CA GLY A 67 -10.91 11.90 -31.03
C GLY A 67 -12.13 12.68 -30.57
N GLU A 68 -13.23 12.46 -31.27
CA GLU A 68 -14.57 12.87 -30.90
C GLU A 68 -15.54 11.73 -31.21
N ARG A 69 -16.23 11.26 -30.21
CA ARG A 69 -17.22 10.19 -30.33
C ARG A 69 -18.54 10.66 -29.74
N THR A 70 -19.63 10.31 -30.39
CA THR A 70 -20.97 10.42 -29.80
C THR A 70 -21.42 9.00 -29.45
N ASP A 71 -21.76 8.80 -28.17
CA ASP A 71 -22.21 7.50 -27.70
C ASP A 71 -23.67 7.24 -28.03
N LYS A 72 -24.19 6.05 -27.67
CA LYS A 72 -25.58 5.64 -27.94
C LYS A 72 -26.59 6.52 -27.16
N LEU A 73 -26.14 7.29 -26.18
CA LEU A 73 -26.95 8.21 -25.35
C LEU A 73 -27.02 9.61 -25.96
N GLY A 74 -26.27 9.87 -27.01
CA GLY A 74 -26.13 11.18 -27.61
C GLY A 74 -25.13 12.07 -26.88
N GLN A 75 -24.41 11.57 -25.87
CA GLN A 75 -23.33 12.30 -25.23
C GLN A 75 -22.12 12.34 -26.14
N ARG A 76 -21.43 13.48 -26.14
CA ARG A 76 -20.22 13.69 -26.94
C ARG A 76 -18.99 13.63 -26.04
N HIS A 77 -18.09 12.74 -26.39
CA HIS A 77 -16.83 12.52 -25.69
C HIS A 77 -15.68 13.02 -26.56
N LEU A 78 -14.94 13.97 -26.06
CA LEU A 78 -13.76 14.52 -26.72
C LEU A 78 -12.51 14.05 -26.01
N THR A 79 -11.64 13.35 -26.71
CA THR A 79 -10.40 12.79 -26.18
C THR A 79 -9.22 13.63 -26.63
N PHE A 80 -8.44 14.07 -25.65
CA PHE A 80 -7.17 14.73 -25.83
C PHE A 80 -6.06 13.78 -25.41
N GLU A 81 -4.99 13.71 -26.21
CA GLU A 81 -3.78 12.96 -25.89
C GLU A 81 -2.63 13.89 -25.59
N GLN A 82 -1.84 13.49 -24.62
CA GLN A 82 -0.65 14.20 -24.19
C GLN A 82 0.55 13.85 -25.07
N SER A 83 1.34 14.85 -25.40
CA SER A 83 2.66 14.67 -25.99
C SER A 83 3.69 15.53 -25.27
N TYR A 84 4.90 15.02 -25.14
CA TYR A 84 6.02 15.76 -24.57
C TYR A 84 7.07 16.02 -25.63
N ARG A 85 7.23 17.28 -25.99
CA ARG A 85 8.18 17.73 -27.03
C ARG A 85 8.04 16.95 -28.36
N GLY A 86 6.80 16.64 -28.71
CA GLY A 86 6.45 15.91 -29.92
C GLY A 86 6.49 14.37 -29.82
N VAL A 87 6.82 13.81 -28.67
CA VAL A 87 6.75 12.37 -28.41
C VAL A 87 5.42 12.07 -27.69
N PRO A 88 4.60 11.13 -28.16
CA PRO A 88 3.35 10.76 -27.47
C PRO A 88 3.66 10.21 -26.07
N VAL A 89 2.73 10.46 -25.14
CA VAL A 89 2.81 9.93 -23.78
C VAL A 89 1.84 8.76 -23.65
N PHE A 90 2.35 7.59 -23.29
CA PHE A 90 1.54 6.40 -23.11
C PHE A 90 0.45 6.63 -22.05
N ALA A 91 -0.81 6.29 -22.40
CA ALA A 91 -1.99 6.48 -21.57
C ALA A 91 -2.19 7.93 -21.03
N GLY A 92 -1.38 8.89 -21.47
CA GLY A 92 -1.52 10.30 -21.14
C GLY A 92 -2.69 10.90 -21.90
N MET A 93 -3.90 10.85 -21.33
CA MET A 93 -5.11 11.34 -21.98
C MET A 93 -6.07 12.00 -21.01
N VAL A 94 -6.88 12.92 -21.54
CA VAL A 94 -8.03 13.48 -20.83
C VAL A 94 -9.25 13.48 -21.74
N ARG A 95 -10.40 13.13 -21.19
CA ARG A 95 -11.68 13.12 -21.89
C ARG A 95 -12.62 14.14 -21.28
N ALA A 96 -13.28 14.92 -22.14
CA ALA A 96 -14.34 15.83 -21.76
C ALA A 96 -15.69 15.30 -22.30
N HIS A 97 -16.67 15.21 -21.42
CA HIS A 97 -17.98 14.61 -21.68
C HIS A 97 -19.05 15.68 -21.71
N PHE A 98 -19.82 15.71 -22.78
CA PHE A 98 -20.88 16.72 -23.00
C PHE A 98 -22.22 16.05 -23.23
N GLU A 99 -23.26 16.58 -22.63
CA GLU A 99 -24.63 16.28 -23.01
C GLU A 99 -24.94 16.67 -24.45
N GLY A 100 -26.03 16.11 -25.00
CA GLY A 100 -26.53 16.44 -26.34
C GLY A 100 -26.86 17.93 -26.52
N ASP A 101 -27.15 18.65 -25.45
CA ASP A 101 -27.36 20.12 -25.43
C ASP A 101 -26.07 20.93 -25.39
N GLY A 102 -24.91 20.25 -25.34
CA GLY A 102 -23.58 20.89 -25.29
C GLY A 102 -23.12 21.34 -23.91
N ARG A 103 -23.75 20.87 -22.84
CA ARG A 103 -23.34 21.10 -21.46
C ARG A 103 -22.21 20.14 -21.07
N LEU A 104 -21.14 20.64 -20.45
CA LEU A 104 -20.05 19.82 -19.89
C LEU A 104 -20.56 19.13 -18.63
N VAL A 105 -20.48 17.78 -18.58
CA VAL A 105 -20.91 16.98 -17.42
C VAL A 105 -19.76 16.41 -16.64
N ALA A 106 -18.67 16.09 -17.31
CA ALA A 106 -17.49 15.60 -16.62
C ALA A 106 -16.22 15.81 -17.47
N VAL A 107 -15.09 15.82 -16.80
CA VAL A 107 -13.77 15.69 -17.40
C VAL A 107 -13.00 14.66 -16.59
N ASN A 108 -12.46 13.65 -17.26
CA ASN A 108 -11.66 12.62 -16.60
C ASN A 108 -10.47 12.19 -17.45
N GLY A 109 -9.46 11.63 -16.82
CA GLY A 109 -8.28 11.09 -17.49
C GLY A 109 -7.04 11.16 -16.61
N ASN A 110 -5.97 10.58 -17.11
CA ASN A 110 -4.65 10.68 -16.51
C ASN A 110 -3.74 11.49 -17.43
N LEU A 111 -3.30 12.64 -16.99
CA LEU A 111 -2.22 13.38 -17.63
C LEU A 111 -0.96 13.25 -16.78
N ILE A 112 0.16 13.05 -17.42
CA ILE A 112 1.44 12.79 -16.76
C ILE A 112 2.12 14.12 -16.48
N PRO A 113 2.21 14.56 -15.23
CA PRO A 113 2.88 15.82 -14.88
C PRO A 113 4.40 15.66 -14.88
N GLY A 114 5.10 16.76 -15.00
CA GLY A 114 6.52 16.88 -14.67
C GLY A 114 7.50 16.06 -15.50
N ILE A 115 7.12 15.61 -16.71
CA ILE A 115 7.99 14.79 -17.59
C ILE A 115 9.33 15.51 -17.82
N ARG A 116 10.44 14.86 -17.48
CA ARG A 116 11.81 15.41 -17.60
C ARG A 116 12.76 14.42 -18.28
N VAL A 117 12.35 13.82 -19.38
CA VAL A 117 13.18 12.90 -20.16
C VAL A 117 13.85 13.63 -21.34
N ASN A 118 15.01 13.14 -21.75
CA ASN A 118 15.58 13.57 -23.03
C ASN A 118 14.76 12.91 -24.18
N PRO A 119 14.08 13.67 -25.05
CA PRO A 119 13.21 13.09 -26.08
C PRO A 119 13.96 12.54 -27.29
N ILE A 120 15.28 12.60 -27.30
CA ILE A 120 16.12 12.10 -28.43
C ILE A 120 16.71 10.76 -28.04
N PRO A 121 16.28 9.64 -28.65
CA PRO A 121 16.74 8.32 -28.31
C PRO A 121 18.22 8.13 -28.57
N SER A 122 18.93 7.43 -27.70
CA SER A 122 20.33 7.04 -27.87
C SER A 122 20.46 5.68 -28.56
N ARG A 123 19.40 4.88 -28.55
CA ARG A 123 19.30 3.57 -29.20
C ARG A 123 18.25 3.58 -30.29
N SER A 124 18.47 2.81 -31.33
CA SER A 124 17.53 2.68 -32.44
C SER A 124 16.36 1.77 -32.08
N ALA A 125 15.23 1.88 -32.81
CA ALA A 125 14.12 0.94 -32.69
C ALA A 125 14.55 -0.50 -32.99
N THR A 126 15.55 -0.68 -33.87
CA THR A 126 16.08 -2.01 -34.23
C THR A 126 16.84 -2.62 -33.04
N ASP A 127 17.62 -1.83 -32.30
CA ASP A 127 18.32 -2.33 -31.11
C ASP A 127 17.31 -2.73 -30.03
N ALA A 128 16.29 -1.91 -29.81
CA ALA A 128 15.22 -2.20 -28.85
C ALA A 128 14.41 -3.45 -29.26
N ALA A 129 14.11 -3.61 -30.56
CA ALA A 129 13.45 -4.81 -31.06
C ALA A 129 14.26 -6.08 -30.82
N ALA A 130 15.58 -6.03 -31.00
CA ALA A 130 16.46 -7.16 -30.70
C ALA A 130 16.43 -7.55 -29.22
N MET A 131 16.36 -6.58 -28.31
CA MET A 131 16.25 -6.80 -26.86
C MET A 131 14.89 -7.40 -26.50
N ALA A 132 13.81 -6.86 -27.05
CA ALA A 132 12.45 -7.36 -26.83
C ALA A 132 12.30 -8.80 -27.35
N ILE A 133 12.82 -9.11 -28.56
CA ILE A 133 12.82 -10.48 -29.09
C ILE A 133 13.61 -11.42 -28.17
N ALA A 134 14.78 -11.00 -27.69
CA ALA A 134 15.62 -11.82 -26.83
C ALA A 134 14.91 -12.18 -25.51
N LEU A 135 14.18 -11.22 -24.92
CA LEU A 135 13.38 -11.46 -23.74
C LEU A 135 12.28 -12.49 -23.99
N ILE A 136 11.41 -12.22 -24.98
CA ILE A 136 10.24 -13.07 -25.26
C ILE A 136 10.65 -14.47 -25.77
N SER A 137 11.73 -14.57 -26.56
CA SER A 137 12.27 -15.87 -27.00
C SER A 137 12.85 -16.68 -25.84
N GLY A 138 13.47 -16.01 -24.86
CA GLY A 138 14.05 -16.67 -23.68
C GLY A 138 12.98 -17.32 -22.80
N GLU A 139 11.79 -16.72 -22.72
CA GLU A 139 10.65 -17.25 -21.97
C GLU A 139 9.84 -18.31 -22.77
N ASN A 140 9.98 -18.34 -24.08
CA ASN A 140 9.23 -19.22 -24.98
C ASN A 140 10.18 -20.14 -25.78
N GLU A 141 10.99 -20.94 -25.10
CA GLU A 141 11.98 -21.82 -25.73
C GLU A 141 11.37 -22.72 -26.82
N GLY A 142 11.97 -22.66 -28.00
CA GLY A 142 11.54 -23.45 -29.16
C GLY A 142 10.44 -22.81 -30.02
N ARG A 143 9.96 -21.61 -29.67
CA ARG A 143 9.00 -20.82 -30.47
C ARG A 143 9.71 -19.65 -31.14
N GLU A 144 9.44 -19.48 -32.41
CA GLU A 144 10.03 -18.39 -33.19
C GLU A 144 9.13 -17.15 -33.06
N VAL A 145 9.69 -16.04 -32.54
CA VAL A 145 8.99 -14.75 -32.40
C VAL A 145 9.75 -13.67 -33.17
N TYR A 146 9.03 -12.64 -33.61
CA TYR A 146 9.59 -11.52 -34.36
C TYR A 146 8.96 -10.20 -33.89
N ALA A 147 9.73 -9.11 -34.04
CA ALA A 147 9.21 -7.77 -33.78
C ALA A 147 8.52 -7.19 -35.00
N ARG A 148 7.37 -6.53 -34.81
CA ARG A 148 6.59 -5.91 -35.89
C ARG A 148 6.91 -4.44 -36.07
N SER A 149 6.72 -3.61 -35.07
CA SER A 149 6.93 -2.17 -35.17
C SER A 149 7.51 -1.62 -33.89
N GLY A 150 8.22 -0.51 -33.98
CA GLY A 150 8.71 0.23 -32.83
C GLY A 150 8.14 1.65 -32.85
N ILE A 151 7.44 2.04 -31.78
CA ILE A 151 6.88 3.38 -31.60
C ILE A 151 7.67 4.05 -30.46
N LEU A 152 8.20 5.24 -30.72
CA LEU A 152 8.84 6.04 -29.66
C LEU A 152 7.75 6.68 -28.80
N THR A 153 7.74 6.41 -27.50
CA THR A 153 6.74 6.93 -26.58
C THR A 153 7.37 7.29 -25.24
N ILE A 154 6.74 8.19 -24.50
CA ILE A 154 7.04 8.39 -23.09
C ILE A 154 6.18 7.39 -22.32
N TYR A 155 6.81 6.49 -21.60
CA TYR A 155 6.17 5.53 -20.71
C TYR A 155 6.44 5.91 -19.26
N ARG A 156 5.39 5.95 -18.43
CA ARG A 156 5.52 6.15 -16.98
C ARG A 156 5.27 4.81 -16.29
N THR A 157 6.26 4.33 -15.58
CA THR A 157 6.10 3.15 -14.71
C THR A 157 5.06 3.43 -13.63
N GLY A 158 4.43 2.40 -13.12
CA GLY A 158 3.38 2.54 -12.11
C GLY A 158 2.02 3.00 -12.64
N LEU A 159 1.93 3.69 -13.78
CA LEU A 159 0.67 4.22 -14.30
C LEU A 159 -0.39 3.14 -14.53
N ALA A 160 0.01 2.01 -15.12
CA ALA A 160 -0.87 0.87 -15.36
C ALA A 160 -1.31 0.17 -14.05
N ARG A 161 -0.58 0.39 -12.96
CA ARG A 161 -0.82 -0.19 -11.64
C ARG A 161 -1.48 0.80 -10.67
N GLY A 162 -1.76 2.04 -11.11
CA GLY A 162 -2.33 3.10 -10.27
C GLY A 162 -1.34 3.71 -9.29
N THR A 163 -0.03 3.44 -9.39
CA THR A 163 1.01 3.93 -8.51
C THR A 163 1.81 5.06 -9.16
N ASP A 164 2.47 5.89 -8.37
CA ASP A 164 3.44 6.86 -8.90
C ASP A 164 4.64 6.11 -9.48
N GLY A 165 5.36 6.75 -10.40
CA GLY A 165 6.49 6.13 -11.06
C GLY A 165 7.26 7.13 -11.93
N GLU A 166 8.33 6.67 -12.57
CA GLU A 166 9.18 7.49 -13.41
C GLU A 166 8.78 7.48 -14.88
N SER A 167 9.08 8.56 -15.58
CA SER A 167 8.85 8.67 -17.01
C SER A 167 10.13 8.34 -17.78
N TYR A 168 10.03 7.39 -18.70
CA TYR A 168 11.11 6.97 -19.58
C TYR A 168 10.78 7.29 -21.02
N LEU A 169 11.81 7.60 -21.82
CA LEU A 169 11.68 7.57 -23.26
C LEU A 169 11.86 6.11 -23.69
N THR A 170 10.81 5.48 -24.19
CA THR A 170 10.84 4.07 -24.55
C THR A 170 10.55 3.84 -26.03
N TRP A 171 11.10 2.74 -26.54
CA TRP A 171 10.59 2.11 -27.74
C TRP A 171 9.54 1.08 -27.31
N GLN A 172 8.28 1.29 -27.66
CA GLN A 172 7.23 0.28 -27.57
C GLN A 172 7.42 -0.67 -28.75
N ILE A 173 7.79 -1.90 -28.48
CA ILE A 173 8.04 -2.94 -29.49
C ILE A 173 6.94 -3.99 -29.39
N GLU A 174 6.25 -4.24 -30.47
CA GLU A 174 5.34 -5.38 -30.56
C GLU A 174 6.14 -6.62 -31.00
N VAL A 175 6.12 -7.67 -30.15
CA VAL A 175 6.80 -8.96 -30.42
C VAL A 175 5.77 -10.07 -30.42
N GLY A 176 5.80 -10.96 -31.41
CA GLY A 176 4.84 -12.06 -31.49
C GLY A 176 5.18 -13.10 -32.54
N ASN A 177 4.31 -14.10 -32.69
CA ASN A 177 4.47 -15.21 -33.63
C ASN A 177 3.26 -15.45 -34.56
N ASP A 178 2.31 -14.52 -34.66
CA ASP A 178 1.04 -14.62 -35.40
C ASP A 178 0.13 -15.80 -34.95
N SER A 179 0.37 -16.35 -33.79
CA SER A 179 -0.38 -17.49 -33.25
C SER A 179 -0.84 -17.23 -31.82
N ASP A 180 0.02 -17.45 -30.87
CA ASP A 180 -0.32 -17.45 -29.43
C ASP A 180 0.65 -16.58 -28.61
N ILE A 181 1.54 -15.83 -29.25
CA ILE A 181 2.44 -14.87 -28.61
C ILE A 181 2.29 -13.51 -29.27
N ARG A 182 1.91 -12.52 -28.49
CA ARG A 182 1.90 -11.11 -28.87
C ARG A 182 2.09 -10.26 -27.62
N GLU A 183 3.20 -9.54 -27.55
CA GLU A 183 3.59 -8.73 -26.40
C GLU A 183 3.97 -7.33 -26.85
N PHE A 184 3.57 -6.31 -26.09
CA PHE A 184 4.09 -4.96 -26.21
C PHE A 184 5.18 -4.76 -25.16
N VAL A 185 6.43 -4.69 -25.59
CA VAL A 185 7.60 -4.55 -24.72
C VAL A 185 8.08 -3.11 -24.77
N TYR A 186 8.18 -2.46 -23.63
CA TYR A 186 8.65 -1.08 -23.49
C TYR A 186 10.14 -1.09 -23.15
N VAL A 187 10.99 -0.70 -24.10
CA VAL A 187 12.46 -0.70 -23.95
C VAL A 187 12.94 0.72 -23.83
N ASP A 188 13.61 1.07 -22.74
CA ASP A 188 14.22 2.39 -22.54
C ASP A 188 15.12 2.76 -23.73
N ALA A 189 14.83 3.87 -24.38
CA ALA A 189 15.48 4.32 -25.59
C ALA A 189 16.90 4.87 -25.36
N HIS A 190 17.36 4.95 -24.11
CA HIS A 190 18.71 5.34 -23.73
C HIS A 190 19.56 4.17 -23.23
N SER A 191 19.09 3.46 -22.21
CA SER A 191 19.83 2.34 -21.59
C SER A 191 19.65 1.03 -22.34
N GLY A 192 18.50 0.79 -22.94
CA GLY A 192 18.10 -0.47 -23.55
C GLY A 192 17.51 -1.47 -22.56
N LYS A 193 17.28 -1.07 -21.30
CA LYS A 193 16.60 -1.89 -20.33
C LYS A 193 15.11 -2.01 -20.70
N VAL A 194 14.51 -3.17 -20.46
CA VAL A 194 13.06 -3.33 -20.54
C VAL A 194 12.45 -2.64 -19.30
N VAL A 195 11.56 -1.70 -19.54
CA VAL A 195 10.88 -0.90 -18.51
C VAL A 195 9.57 -1.56 -18.10
N ASP A 196 8.82 -2.08 -19.08
CA ASP A 196 7.57 -2.75 -18.82
C ASP A 196 7.16 -3.60 -20.04
N ARG A 197 6.14 -4.47 -19.87
CA ARG A 197 5.54 -5.23 -20.95
C ARG A 197 4.03 -5.40 -20.73
N LEU A 198 3.30 -5.48 -21.83
CA LEU A 198 1.84 -5.67 -21.82
C LEU A 198 1.48 -6.75 -22.84
N PRO A 199 0.60 -7.72 -22.51
CA PRO A 199 0.13 -8.72 -23.46
C PRO A 199 -0.69 -8.07 -24.57
N GLY A 200 -0.71 -8.67 -25.76
CA GLY A 200 -1.30 -8.09 -26.95
C GLY A 200 -2.09 -9.06 -27.84
N ILE A 201 -2.51 -10.23 -27.34
CA ILE A 201 -3.39 -11.13 -28.10
C ILE A 201 -4.83 -10.71 -27.92
N TYR A 202 -5.55 -10.60 -29.04
CA TYR A 202 -6.94 -10.18 -29.12
C TYR A 202 -7.65 -11.09 -30.11
N ASP A 203 -8.36 -12.12 -29.63
CA ASP A 203 -9.28 -12.93 -30.44
C ASP A 203 -10.65 -12.96 -29.74
N ALA A 204 -11.76 -13.05 -30.54
CA ALA A 204 -13.09 -13.23 -30.00
C ALA A 204 -13.11 -14.47 -29.08
N MET A 205 -13.82 -14.40 -27.97
CA MET A 205 -13.88 -15.38 -26.85
C MET A 205 -13.06 -16.66 -27.08
N PHE A 206 -11.99 -16.82 -26.39
CA PHE A 206 -11.18 -18.03 -26.43
C PHE A 206 -10.97 -18.53 -25.00
N ARG A 207 -11.46 -19.75 -24.70
CA ARG A 207 -11.34 -20.37 -23.36
C ARG A 207 -10.39 -21.56 -23.43
N ARG A 208 -9.65 -21.78 -22.35
CA ARG A 208 -8.84 -23.00 -22.13
C ARG A 208 -9.08 -23.52 -20.73
N ALA A 209 -9.09 -24.85 -20.60
CA ALA A 209 -9.19 -25.52 -19.32
C ALA A 209 -7.98 -26.41 -19.03
N TYR A 210 -7.53 -26.41 -17.80
CA TYR A 210 -6.39 -27.18 -17.31
C TYR A 210 -6.77 -27.95 -16.05
N ASP A 211 -6.22 -29.16 -15.88
CA ASP A 211 -6.33 -29.95 -14.65
C ASP A 211 -5.14 -29.67 -13.74
N GLY A 212 -5.37 -29.11 -12.56
CA GLY A 212 -4.34 -28.85 -11.54
C GLY A 212 -3.74 -30.11 -10.90
N GLY A 213 -4.35 -31.29 -11.12
CA GLY A 213 -3.81 -32.61 -10.74
C GLY A 213 -3.56 -32.83 -9.24
N PHE A 214 -4.21 -32.06 -8.34
CA PHE A 214 -3.92 -32.02 -6.89
C PHE A 214 -2.46 -31.72 -6.54
N LEU A 215 -1.69 -31.09 -7.40
CA LEU A 215 -0.31 -30.72 -7.09
C LEU A 215 -0.28 -29.71 -5.93
N PRO A 216 0.52 -29.95 -4.87
CA PRO A 216 0.50 -29.13 -3.65
C PRO A 216 1.14 -27.75 -3.81
N ASN A 217 1.85 -27.51 -4.90
CA ASN A 217 2.40 -26.21 -5.29
C ASN A 217 2.33 -26.16 -6.82
N VAL A 218 1.44 -25.34 -7.35
CA VAL A 218 1.54 -24.93 -8.75
C VAL A 218 2.36 -23.66 -8.74
N PRO A 219 3.54 -23.64 -9.38
CA PRO A 219 4.26 -22.41 -9.71
C PRO A 219 3.35 -21.51 -10.53
N PRO A 220 3.71 -20.25 -10.79
CA PRO A 220 2.97 -19.35 -11.70
C PRO A 220 2.78 -19.92 -13.11
N ASP A 221 3.32 -21.10 -13.39
CA ASP A 221 3.27 -21.75 -14.69
C ASP A 221 2.07 -22.71 -14.79
N TYR A 222 1.44 -22.71 -15.95
CA TYR A 222 0.34 -23.61 -16.28
C TYR A 222 0.75 -25.09 -16.10
N PRO A 223 -0.22 -25.98 -15.71
CA PRO A 223 -0.04 -27.41 -15.90
C PRO A 223 0.32 -27.74 -17.35
N ALA A 224 0.97 -28.86 -17.58
CA ALA A 224 1.54 -29.21 -18.90
C ALA A 224 0.48 -29.37 -20.01
N GLY A 225 0.06 -28.25 -20.60
CA GLY A 225 -0.90 -28.18 -21.71
C GLY A 225 -2.37 -28.16 -21.24
N PRO A 226 -3.27 -27.49 -21.98
CA PRO A 226 -4.69 -27.50 -21.69
C PRO A 226 -5.31 -28.88 -21.97
N GLU A 227 -6.24 -29.29 -21.12
CA GLU A 227 -7.09 -30.47 -21.33
C GLU A 227 -8.19 -30.20 -22.34
N TRP A 228 -8.58 -28.93 -22.52
CA TRP A 228 -9.58 -28.49 -23.45
C TRP A 228 -9.27 -27.07 -23.96
N VAL A 229 -9.50 -26.85 -25.28
CA VAL A 229 -9.41 -25.52 -25.90
C VAL A 229 -10.68 -25.20 -26.64
N GLU A 230 -10.97 -23.92 -26.87
CA GLU A 230 -12.15 -23.47 -27.61
C GLU A 230 -12.20 -24.13 -28.99
N GLY A 231 -13.33 -24.79 -29.27
CA GLY A 231 -13.55 -25.58 -30.49
C GLY A 231 -13.39 -27.09 -30.30
N ASP A 232 -12.85 -27.58 -29.20
CA ASP A 232 -12.83 -28.99 -28.89
C ASP A 232 -14.25 -29.53 -28.58
N PRO A 233 -14.47 -30.87 -28.65
CA PRO A 233 -15.75 -31.44 -28.29
C PRO A 233 -16.23 -31.06 -26.91
N PHE A 234 -17.50 -30.62 -26.80
CA PHE A 234 -18.13 -30.21 -25.57
C PHE A 234 -19.55 -30.82 -25.49
N PRO A 235 -20.06 -31.34 -24.33
CA PRO A 235 -19.36 -31.39 -23.02
C PRO A 235 -18.20 -32.39 -23.03
N THR A 236 -17.21 -32.16 -22.14
CA THR A 236 -16.00 -32.97 -22.02
C THR A 236 -16.24 -34.30 -21.33
N GLY A 237 -17.31 -34.38 -20.52
CA GLY A 237 -17.65 -35.51 -19.62
C GLY A 237 -16.97 -35.42 -18.25
N ASN A 238 -16.22 -34.38 -17.96
CA ASN A 238 -15.75 -34.02 -16.63
C ASN A 238 -16.64 -32.89 -16.10
N THR A 239 -17.43 -33.16 -15.05
CA THR A 239 -18.41 -32.20 -14.51
C THR A 239 -17.76 -30.89 -14.01
N GLU A 240 -16.63 -30.96 -13.33
CA GLU A 240 -15.89 -29.77 -12.84
C GLU A 240 -15.46 -28.87 -14.02
N MET A 241 -14.84 -29.47 -15.03
CA MET A 241 -14.40 -28.77 -16.24
C MET A 241 -15.58 -28.22 -17.04
N ASP A 242 -16.65 -29.01 -17.21
CA ASP A 242 -17.85 -28.61 -17.95
C ASP A 242 -18.56 -27.43 -17.28
N ASN A 243 -18.69 -27.44 -15.95
CA ASN A 243 -19.25 -26.32 -15.18
C ASN A 243 -18.40 -25.06 -15.36
N MET A 244 -17.10 -25.15 -15.09
CA MET A 244 -16.15 -24.05 -15.20
C MET A 244 -16.15 -23.40 -16.59
N LEU A 245 -16.12 -24.22 -17.65
CA LEU A 245 -16.17 -23.73 -19.03
C LEU A 245 -17.51 -23.12 -19.38
N THR A 246 -18.63 -23.70 -18.95
CA THR A 246 -19.96 -23.13 -19.18
C THR A 246 -20.08 -21.77 -18.52
N SER A 247 -19.71 -21.67 -17.24
CA SER A 247 -19.84 -20.44 -16.45
C SER A 247 -18.89 -19.34 -16.92
N SER A 248 -17.69 -19.69 -17.38
CA SER A 248 -16.78 -18.73 -18.05
C SER A 248 -17.40 -18.17 -19.33
N LYS A 249 -18.12 -19.01 -20.09
CA LYS A 249 -18.86 -18.52 -21.27
C LYS A 249 -20.00 -17.59 -20.88
N GLU A 250 -20.79 -17.96 -19.90
CA GLU A 250 -21.91 -17.14 -19.43
C GLU A 250 -21.44 -15.79 -18.92
N THR A 251 -20.31 -15.75 -18.20
CA THR A 251 -19.67 -14.50 -17.76
C THR A 251 -19.24 -13.65 -18.97
N TYR A 252 -18.57 -14.24 -19.96
CA TYR A 252 -18.23 -13.54 -21.19
C TYR A 252 -19.47 -13.00 -21.92
N ASP A 253 -20.47 -13.86 -22.13
CA ASP A 253 -21.71 -13.50 -22.83
C ASP A 253 -22.44 -12.35 -22.13
N TYR A 254 -22.48 -12.37 -20.78
CA TYR A 254 -23.06 -11.29 -19.98
C TYR A 254 -22.38 -9.94 -20.25
N PHE A 255 -21.05 -9.88 -20.14
CA PHE A 255 -20.32 -8.60 -20.34
C PHE A 255 -20.36 -8.16 -21.81
N ASN A 256 -20.30 -9.10 -22.74
CA ASN A 256 -20.37 -8.78 -24.18
C ASN A 256 -21.77 -8.32 -24.60
N ASN A 257 -22.82 -9.04 -24.19
CA ASN A 257 -24.20 -8.70 -24.56
C ASN A 257 -24.65 -7.40 -23.89
N ALA A 258 -24.50 -7.27 -22.59
CA ALA A 258 -24.99 -6.12 -21.85
C ALA A 258 -24.20 -4.84 -22.17
N PHE A 259 -22.87 -4.94 -22.29
CA PHE A 259 -21.99 -3.77 -22.31
C PHE A 259 -21.16 -3.66 -23.60
N SER A 260 -21.17 -4.67 -24.47
CA SER A 260 -20.32 -4.78 -25.66
C SER A 260 -18.83 -4.83 -25.31
N ARG A 261 -18.49 -5.49 -24.20
CA ARG A 261 -17.12 -5.67 -23.73
C ARG A 261 -16.61 -7.03 -24.19
N ASP A 262 -15.45 -7.03 -24.84
CA ASP A 262 -14.82 -8.22 -25.41
C ASP A 262 -13.80 -8.78 -24.43
N SER A 263 -14.19 -9.84 -23.67
CA SER A 263 -13.45 -10.43 -22.57
C SER A 263 -13.19 -9.46 -21.40
N PHE A 264 -12.40 -9.89 -20.40
CA PHE A 264 -12.14 -9.09 -19.19
C PHE A 264 -11.30 -7.85 -19.45
N ASP A 265 -10.44 -7.87 -20.47
CA ASP A 265 -9.56 -6.75 -20.84
C ASP A 265 -10.14 -5.79 -21.89
N ASP A 266 -11.36 -6.09 -22.40
CA ASP A 266 -12.02 -5.38 -23.50
C ASP A 266 -11.29 -5.48 -24.85
N ASN A 267 -10.47 -6.54 -25.01
CA ASN A 267 -9.64 -6.75 -26.18
C ASN A 267 -9.56 -8.23 -26.59
N GLY A 268 -10.44 -9.11 -26.07
CA GLY A 268 -10.53 -10.52 -26.42
C GLY A 268 -9.47 -11.41 -25.76
N ALA A 269 -8.98 -11.05 -24.57
CA ALA A 269 -8.01 -11.88 -23.84
C ALA A 269 -8.53 -13.32 -23.63
N ILE A 270 -7.60 -14.28 -23.67
CA ILE A 270 -7.88 -15.69 -23.43
C ILE A 270 -8.35 -15.90 -21.99
N MET A 271 -9.44 -16.64 -21.82
CA MET A 271 -9.98 -16.98 -20.52
C MET A 271 -9.46 -18.34 -20.04
N ASP A 272 -8.32 -18.34 -19.36
CA ASP A 272 -7.69 -19.54 -18.84
C ASP A 272 -8.26 -19.93 -17.49
N SER A 273 -8.61 -21.20 -17.32
CA SER A 273 -9.25 -21.71 -16.11
C SER A 273 -8.64 -23.04 -15.70
N ILE A 274 -8.34 -23.20 -14.40
CA ILE A 274 -7.73 -24.40 -13.83
C ILE A 274 -8.68 -24.98 -12.79
N PHE A 275 -9.13 -26.22 -12.96
CA PHE A 275 -9.90 -26.94 -11.95
C PHE A 275 -9.00 -27.91 -11.17
N ASN A 276 -9.49 -28.46 -10.05
CA ASN A 276 -8.83 -29.51 -9.29
C ASN A 276 -7.43 -29.12 -8.76
N ARG A 277 -7.23 -27.86 -8.34
CA ARG A 277 -5.98 -27.45 -7.70
C ARG A 277 -5.85 -28.07 -6.31
N GLY A 278 -4.62 -28.40 -5.87
CA GLY A 278 -4.33 -29.09 -4.61
C GLY A 278 -3.77 -28.21 -3.48
N TYR A 279 -3.73 -26.87 -3.66
CA TYR A 279 -3.17 -25.93 -2.69
C TYR A 279 -4.18 -24.87 -2.27
N SER A 280 -4.01 -24.34 -1.04
CA SER A 280 -4.90 -23.31 -0.47
C SER A 280 -6.39 -23.66 -0.55
N CYS A 281 -6.73 -24.95 -0.36
CA CYS A 281 -8.11 -25.43 -0.40
C CYS A 281 -8.77 -25.43 0.99
N PRO A 282 -10.10 -25.23 1.08
CA PRO A 282 -11.03 -24.94 -0.03
C PRO A 282 -10.94 -23.46 -0.46
N ASN A 283 -10.73 -23.17 -1.70
CA ASN A 283 -10.67 -21.81 -2.24
C ASN A 283 -10.75 -21.80 -3.77
N ALA A 284 -11.14 -20.66 -4.34
CA ALA A 284 -10.95 -20.28 -5.73
C ALA A 284 -10.10 -19.00 -5.77
N SER A 285 -9.51 -18.65 -6.90
CA SER A 285 -8.78 -17.38 -7.02
C SER A 285 -8.47 -16.99 -8.46
N TRP A 286 -8.51 -15.67 -8.71
CA TRP A 286 -7.83 -15.02 -9.83
C TRP A 286 -6.40 -14.62 -9.41
N ASN A 287 -5.40 -14.87 -10.23
CA ASN A 287 -4.00 -14.59 -9.92
C ASN A 287 -3.35 -13.51 -10.82
N GLY A 288 -4.15 -12.78 -11.58
CA GLY A 288 -3.67 -11.81 -12.57
C GLY A 288 -3.60 -12.35 -14.00
N THR A 289 -3.69 -13.67 -14.20
CA THR A 289 -3.55 -14.33 -15.50
C THR A 289 -4.65 -15.37 -15.75
N PHE A 290 -5.00 -16.18 -14.76
CA PHE A 290 -6.00 -17.24 -14.86
C PHE A 290 -6.80 -17.37 -13.56
N ILE A 291 -7.96 -18.01 -13.67
CA ILE A 291 -8.75 -18.43 -12.50
C ILE A 291 -8.43 -19.88 -12.13
N SER A 292 -8.50 -20.22 -10.85
CA SER A 292 -8.25 -21.59 -10.41
C SER A 292 -9.10 -22.01 -9.21
N PHE A 293 -9.51 -23.29 -9.17
CA PHE A 293 -10.50 -23.82 -8.26
C PHE A 293 -10.02 -25.08 -7.55
N CYS A 294 -10.28 -25.16 -6.25
CA CYS A 294 -10.31 -26.45 -5.55
C CYS A 294 -11.55 -27.24 -5.98
N THR A 295 -11.47 -28.58 -5.88
CA THR A 295 -12.58 -29.48 -6.25
C THR A 295 -13.88 -29.06 -5.58
N GLY A 296 -14.99 -29.02 -6.33
CA GLY A 296 -16.33 -28.71 -5.87
C GLY A 296 -16.67 -27.22 -5.82
N LEU A 297 -15.78 -26.32 -6.33
CA LEU A 297 -15.96 -24.88 -6.35
C LEU A 297 -16.16 -24.30 -7.76
N THR A 298 -16.38 -25.13 -8.78
CA THR A 298 -16.60 -24.68 -10.17
C THR A 298 -18.07 -24.35 -10.45
N THR A 299 -18.75 -23.73 -9.48
CA THR A 299 -20.13 -23.23 -9.64
C THR A 299 -20.15 -21.98 -10.53
N ASP A 300 -21.33 -21.61 -11.00
CA ASP A 300 -21.47 -20.50 -11.94
C ASP A 300 -21.17 -19.14 -11.32
N ASP A 301 -21.74 -18.87 -10.17
CA ASP A 301 -21.48 -17.65 -9.40
C ASP A 301 -20.04 -17.53 -8.92
N VAL A 302 -19.42 -18.61 -8.37
CA VAL A 302 -18.00 -18.59 -7.98
C VAL A 302 -17.09 -18.44 -9.19
N THR A 303 -17.40 -19.09 -10.31
CA THR A 303 -16.62 -18.92 -11.55
C THR A 303 -16.75 -17.49 -12.08
N ALA A 304 -17.95 -16.91 -12.08
CA ALA A 304 -18.16 -15.54 -12.51
C ALA A 304 -17.58 -14.52 -11.52
N HIS A 305 -17.51 -14.85 -10.20
CA HIS A 305 -16.82 -14.08 -9.18
C HIS A 305 -15.31 -13.99 -9.48
N GLU A 306 -14.65 -15.10 -9.76
CA GLU A 306 -13.20 -15.08 -10.06
C GLU A 306 -12.89 -14.29 -11.34
N TRP A 307 -13.72 -14.44 -12.39
CA TRP A 307 -13.63 -13.56 -13.56
C TRP A 307 -13.97 -12.09 -13.21
N GLY A 308 -14.82 -11.84 -12.23
CA GLY A 308 -15.12 -10.50 -11.71
C GLY A 308 -13.87 -9.76 -11.25
N HIS A 309 -12.91 -10.45 -10.60
CA HIS A 309 -11.61 -9.89 -10.26
C HIS A 309 -10.79 -9.51 -11.50
N ALA A 310 -10.84 -10.31 -12.54
CA ALA A 310 -10.20 -9.97 -13.82
C ALA A 310 -10.81 -8.70 -14.43
N TYR A 311 -12.13 -8.61 -14.50
CA TYR A 311 -12.81 -7.40 -14.99
C TYR A 311 -12.48 -6.17 -14.13
N THR A 312 -12.39 -6.33 -12.80
CA THR A 312 -11.96 -5.28 -11.86
C THR A 312 -10.55 -4.80 -12.18
N GLN A 313 -9.60 -5.72 -12.35
CA GLN A 313 -8.19 -5.38 -12.63
C GLN A 313 -8.05 -4.57 -13.93
N TYR A 314 -8.83 -4.89 -14.97
CA TYR A 314 -8.76 -4.25 -16.28
C TYR A 314 -9.76 -3.08 -16.49
N THR A 315 -10.37 -2.58 -15.39
CA THR A 315 -11.24 -1.39 -15.41
C THR A 315 -10.78 -0.35 -14.41
N HIS A 316 -11.32 -0.34 -13.20
CA HIS A 316 -10.95 0.59 -12.12
C HIS A 316 -9.70 0.16 -11.34
N GLY A 317 -9.28 -1.10 -11.44
CA GLY A 317 -8.04 -1.58 -10.83
C GLY A 317 -7.96 -1.46 -9.32
N LEU A 318 -9.08 -1.65 -8.60
CA LEU A 318 -9.16 -1.47 -7.15
C LEU A 318 -8.08 -2.28 -6.41
N ILE A 319 -7.29 -1.60 -5.59
CA ILE A 319 -6.25 -2.21 -4.76
C ILE A 319 -6.89 -3.21 -3.80
N TYR A 320 -6.29 -4.41 -3.70
CA TYR A 320 -6.86 -5.49 -2.91
C TYR A 320 -6.53 -5.36 -1.41
N ALA A 321 -6.91 -4.22 -0.81
CA ALA A 321 -6.76 -3.95 0.63
C ALA A 321 -7.82 -2.97 1.12
N TRP A 322 -8.25 -3.14 2.37
CA TRP A 322 -9.21 -2.28 3.07
C TRP A 322 -10.50 -2.03 2.28
N GLN A 323 -11.02 -0.79 2.24
CA GLN A 323 -12.26 -0.49 1.53
C GLN A 323 -12.16 -0.67 0.01
N PRO A 324 -11.08 -0.27 -0.67
CA PRO A 324 -10.90 -0.61 -2.09
C PRO A 324 -10.94 -2.11 -2.35
N GLY A 325 -10.28 -2.91 -1.50
CA GLY A 325 -10.30 -4.36 -1.59
C GLY A 325 -11.69 -4.96 -1.28
N ALA A 326 -12.41 -4.42 -0.32
CA ALA A 326 -13.80 -4.80 -0.05
C ALA A 326 -14.74 -4.49 -1.22
N LEU A 327 -14.50 -3.40 -1.96
CA LEU A 327 -15.20 -3.11 -3.20
C LEU A 327 -14.81 -4.07 -4.32
N ASN A 328 -13.53 -4.44 -4.43
CA ASN A 328 -13.05 -5.43 -5.39
C ASN A 328 -13.77 -6.78 -5.20
N GLU A 329 -13.82 -7.28 -3.95
CA GLU A 329 -14.59 -8.48 -3.59
C GLU A 329 -16.08 -8.33 -3.93
N SER A 330 -16.67 -7.20 -3.55
CA SER A 330 -18.08 -6.96 -3.76
C SER A 330 -18.47 -6.90 -5.24
N TYR A 331 -17.65 -6.27 -6.09
CA TYR A 331 -17.90 -6.31 -7.54
C TYR A 331 -17.86 -7.73 -8.09
N SER A 332 -16.96 -8.56 -7.61
CA SER A 332 -16.90 -9.97 -7.98
C SER A 332 -18.15 -10.73 -7.55
N ASP A 333 -18.63 -10.53 -6.31
CA ASP A 333 -19.90 -11.09 -5.84
C ASP A 333 -21.10 -10.60 -6.66
N MET A 334 -21.17 -9.30 -6.96
CA MET A 334 -22.24 -8.72 -7.76
C MET A 334 -22.33 -9.32 -9.15
N TRP A 335 -21.19 -9.53 -9.79
CA TRP A 335 -21.14 -10.14 -11.13
C TRP A 335 -21.44 -11.64 -11.06
N GLY A 336 -20.94 -12.35 -10.03
CA GLY A 336 -21.27 -13.74 -9.74
C GLY A 336 -22.78 -13.94 -9.66
N GLU A 337 -23.41 -13.29 -8.70
CA GLU A 337 -24.85 -13.33 -8.50
C GLU A 337 -25.69 -12.82 -9.69
N THR A 338 -25.15 -11.86 -10.46
CA THR A 338 -25.86 -11.40 -11.66
C THR A 338 -25.87 -12.46 -12.75
N VAL A 339 -24.76 -13.16 -12.97
CA VAL A 339 -24.65 -14.26 -13.94
C VAL A 339 -25.53 -15.42 -13.51
N ASP A 340 -25.46 -15.84 -12.25
CA ASP A 340 -26.28 -16.89 -11.68
C ASP A 340 -27.80 -16.61 -11.89
N ARG A 341 -28.22 -15.41 -11.58
CA ARG A 341 -29.65 -15.02 -11.70
C ARG A 341 -30.16 -14.90 -13.13
N ILE A 342 -29.32 -14.79 -14.14
CA ILE A 342 -29.75 -14.72 -15.55
C ILE A 342 -29.58 -16.04 -16.29
N ASN A 343 -28.79 -16.99 -15.79
CA ASN A 343 -28.57 -18.27 -16.47
C ASN A 343 -29.61 -19.36 -16.08
N GLY A 344 -30.17 -19.29 -14.86
CA GLY A 344 -31.23 -20.20 -14.38
C GLY A 344 -30.76 -21.64 -14.19
N ARG A 345 -29.52 -21.86 -13.79
CA ARG A 345 -28.93 -23.20 -13.63
C ARG A 345 -28.77 -23.70 -12.19
N ASP A 346 -29.36 -23.00 -11.22
CA ASP A 346 -29.23 -23.33 -9.79
C ASP A 346 -29.66 -24.76 -9.47
N THR A 347 -28.89 -25.43 -8.62
CA THR A 347 -29.20 -26.75 -8.06
C THR A 347 -29.77 -26.66 -6.65
N VAL A 348 -29.47 -25.57 -5.92
CA VAL A 348 -29.98 -25.27 -4.58
C VAL A 348 -30.90 -24.04 -4.63
N GLY A 349 -32.20 -24.25 -4.56
CA GLY A 349 -33.17 -23.17 -4.77
C GLY A 349 -33.37 -22.86 -6.25
N ASN A 350 -33.68 -21.63 -6.58
CA ASN A 350 -33.60 -21.06 -7.92
C ASN A 350 -33.58 -19.53 -7.82
N SER A 351 -32.43 -18.95 -7.83
CA SER A 351 -32.20 -17.50 -7.60
C SER A 351 -32.95 -16.63 -8.62
N ALA A 352 -33.16 -17.12 -9.85
CA ALA A 352 -33.92 -16.44 -10.89
C ALA A 352 -35.44 -16.38 -10.65
N THR A 353 -36.00 -17.42 -10.02
CA THR A 353 -37.47 -17.59 -9.85
C THR A 353 -37.92 -17.54 -8.38
N ASP A 354 -37.02 -17.65 -7.44
CA ASP A 354 -37.31 -17.57 -6.00
C ASP A 354 -37.95 -16.23 -5.61
N PRO A 355 -38.77 -16.21 -4.54
CA PRO A 355 -39.41 -14.98 -4.06
C PRO A 355 -38.38 -13.89 -3.76
N LEU A 356 -38.74 -12.62 -4.02
CA LEU A 356 -37.94 -11.48 -3.61
C LEU A 356 -37.75 -11.51 -2.08
N ARG A 357 -36.54 -11.32 -1.62
CA ARG A 357 -36.24 -11.10 -0.20
C ARG A 357 -36.68 -9.68 0.17
N THR A 358 -37.42 -9.54 1.28
CA THR A 358 -38.04 -8.26 1.69
C THR A 358 -37.56 -7.78 3.06
N ASN A 359 -36.90 -8.63 3.81
CA ASN A 359 -36.41 -8.31 5.16
C ASN A 359 -34.94 -8.69 5.31
N ALA A 360 -34.07 -7.70 5.18
CA ALA A 360 -32.62 -7.84 5.28
C ALA A 360 -32.09 -8.27 6.67
N SER A 361 -32.98 -8.47 7.65
CA SER A 361 -32.64 -9.02 8.97
C SER A 361 -33.00 -10.51 9.12
N THR A 362 -33.46 -11.15 8.04
CA THR A 362 -33.93 -12.53 8.04
C THR A 362 -33.04 -13.39 7.18
N CYS A 363 -32.43 -14.41 7.76
CA CYS A 363 -31.60 -15.38 7.04
C CYS A 363 -32.46 -16.29 6.15
N SER A 364 -31.87 -16.69 5.02
CA SER A 364 -32.44 -17.72 4.14
C SER A 364 -32.49 -19.08 4.87
N ILE A 365 -33.46 -19.92 4.49
CA ILE A 365 -33.50 -21.33 4.96
C ILE A 365 -32.27 -22.11 4.51
N TYR A 366 -31.60 -21.67 3.44
CA TYR A 366 -30.37 -22.26 2.92
C TYR A 366 -29.12 -21.76 3.66
N THR A 367 -29.25 -20.69 4.49
CA THR A 367 -28.15 -20.16 5.28
C THR A 367 -28.00 -20.97 6.57
N PRO A 368 -26.84 -21.57 6.89
CA PRO A 368 -26.63 -22.21 8.18
C PRO A 368 -26.75 -21.19 9.31
N GLN A 369 -27.30 -21.64 10.44
CA GLN A 369 -27.38 -20.77 11.62
C GLN A 369 -25.96 -20.41 12.09
N PRO A 370 -25.75 -19.17 12.56
CA PRO A 370 -24.50 -18.81 13.20
C PRO A 370 -24.15 -19.79 14.31
N PRO A 371 -22.93 -20.31 14.34
CA PRO A 371 -22.52 -21.16 15.45
C PRO A 371 -22.46 -20.35 16.73
N VAL A 372 -22.86 -20.96 17.84
CA VAL A 372 -22.87 -20.31 19.15
C VAL A 372 -22.17 -21.21 20.16
N ILE A 373 -21.29 -20.63 20.97
CA ILE A 373 -20.79 -21.25 22.20
C ILE A 373 -21.57 -20.67 23.36
N THR A 374 -22.48 -21.43 23.93
CA THR A 374 -23.21 -21.00 25.11
C THR A 374 -22.49 -21.46 26.36
N ILE A 375 -22.02 -20.55 27.18
CA ILE A 375 -21.45 -20.87 28.49
C ILE A 375 -22.62 -21.07 29.45
N ASN A 376 -22.80 -22.30 29.94
CA ASN A 376 -23.87 -22.68 30.86
C ASN A 376 -23.52 -22.36 32.31
N ALA A 377 -22.25 -22.50 32.67
CA ALA A 377 -21.69 -22.20 33.98
C ALA A 377 -20.20 -21.83 33.87
N PRO A 378 -19.64 -21.03 34.80
CA PRO A 378 -20.31 -20.34 35.91
C PRO A 378 -21.08 -19.10 35.45
N ALA A 379 -21.99 -18.64 36.32
CA ALA A 379 -22.84 -17.47 36.03
C ALA A 379 -22.08 -16.17 35.70
N ALA A 380 -20.85 -16.04 36.19
CA ALA A 380 -19.99 -14.87 35.96
C ALA A 380 -19.65 -14.63 34.45
N ILE A 381 -19.64 -15.69 33.64
CA ILE A 381 -19.34 -15.64 32.21
C ILE A 381 -20.45 -16.29 31.35
N ALA A 382 -21.59 -16.63 31.95
CA ALA A 382 -22.67 -17.35 31.27
C ALA A 382 -23.29 -16.54 30.12
N GLY A 383 -23.86 -17.28 29.16
CA GLY A 383 -24.56 -16.73 28.00
C GLY A 383 -23.91 -17.13 26.67
N GLY A 384 -24.63 -16.81 25.59
CA GLY A 384 -24.15 -17.05 24.22
C GLY A 384 -22.97 -16.18 23.85
N LYS A 385 -21.98 -16.80 23.20
CA LYS A 385 -20.79 -16.17 22.67
C LYS A 385 -20.75 -16.37 21.17
N LEU A 386 -20.39 -15.36 20.43
CA LEU A 386 -20.13 -15.49 19.01
C LEU A 386 -19.01 -16.48 18.76
N ALA A 387 -19.20 -17.34 17.76
CA ALA A 387 -18.25 -18.38 17.44
C ALA A 387 -17.98 -18.43 15.92
N GLY A 388 -16.76 -18.76 15.54
CA GLY A 388 -16.40 -19.04 14.16
C GLY A 388 -16.49 -20.53 13.85
N THR A 389 -16.74 -20.87 12.59
CA THR A 389 -16.85 -22.26 12.10
C THR A 389 -15.50 -22.93 11.89
N ALA A 390 -15.52 -24.25 11.72
CA ALA A 390 -14.42 -25.04 11.20
C ALA A 390 -14.79 -25.59 9.82
N ALA A 391 -13.84 -25.60 8.90
CA ALA A 391 -13.98 -26.16 7.55
C ALA A 391 -13.86 -27.69 7.50
N TRP A 392 -13.81 -28.36 8.64
CA TRP A 392 -13.74 -29.80 8.79
C TRP A 392 -14.68 -30.28 9.91
N GLY A 393 -14.87 -31.59 10.01
CA GLY A 393 -15.69 -32.24 11.05
C GLY A 393 -17.18 -32.09 10.77
N PRO A 394 -18.05 -32.37 11.78
CA PRO A 394 -19.49 -32.25 11.59
C PRO A 394 -19.93 -30.78 11.41
N THR A 395 -20.81 -30.60 10.47
CA THR A 395 -21.39 -29.28 10.12
C THR A 395 -22.70 -28.98 10.88
N VAL A 396 -23.31 -29.98 11.50
CA VAL A 396 -24.48 -29.83 12.37
C VAL A 396 -24.21 -30.58 13.67
N PHE A 397 -24.32 -29.89 14.79
CA PHE A 397 -24.15 -30.47 16.12
C PHE A 397 -24.73 -29.59 17.23
N ASN A 398 -25.06 -30.22 18.35
CA ASN A 398 -25.42 -29.58 19.60
C ASN A 398 -24.76 -30.39 20.73
N LEU A 399 -23.58 -29.94 21.16
CA LEU A 399 -22.73 -30.67 22.08
C LEU A 399 -22.57 -29.89 23.38
N THR A 400 -23.00 -30.50 24.49
CA THR A 400 -22.79 -29.94 25.83
C THR A 400 -21.74 -30.73 26.59
N GLY A 401 -20.83 -30.07 27.27
CA GLY A 401 -19.80 -30.70 28.08
C GLY A 401 -19.03 -29.72 28.97
N ASP A 402 -18.30 -30.28 29.92
CA ASP A 402 -17.34 -29.48 30.68
C ASP A 402 -16.16 -29.09 29.79
N VAL A 403 -15.64 -27.88 30.00
CA VAL A 403 -14.47 -27.40 29.30
C VAL A 403 -13.20 -27.75 30.07
N ALA A 404 -12.16 -28.18 29.39
CA ALA A 404 -10.84 -28.35 29.95
C ALA A 404 -9.78 -27.67 29.09
N LEU A 405 -8.86 -26.92 29.72
CA LEU A 405 -7.74 -26.27 29.03
C LEU A 405 -6.75 -27.36 28.57
N ALA A 406 -6.36 -27.35 27.33
CA ALA A 406 -5.32 -28.20 26.79
C ALA A 406 -3.97 -27.95 27.47
N ASN A 407 -3.17 -29.02 27.58
CA ASN A 407 -1.76 -28.92 27.92
C ASN A 407 -1.03 -29.94 27.07
N ASP A 408 -0.41 -29.52 26.01
CA ASP A 408 0.32 -30.38 25.06
C ASP A 408 1.77 -30.66 25.51
N GLY A 409 2.24 -29.96 26.56
CA GLY A 409 3.54 -30.18 27.18
C GLY A 409 4.71 -29.51 26.48
N VAL A 410 4.45 -28.75 25.41
CA VAL A 410 5.51 -28.16 24.57
C VAL A 410 5.22 -26.70 24.29
N ALA A 411 6.10 -25.79 24.71
CA ALA A 411 6.12 -24.40 24.26
C ALA A 411 7.19 -24.29 23.16
N ILE A 412 6.75 -24.24 21.89
CA ILE A 412 7.63 -24.44 20.73
C ILE A 412 8.31 -23.16 20.27
N ASP A 413 7.66 -21.98 20.46
CA ASP A 413 8.14 -20.70 19.97
C ASP A 413 8.02 -19.58 21.02
N ALA A 414 8.71 -18.48 20.78
CA ALA A 414 8.60 -17.27 21.62
C ALA A 414 7.15 -16.74 21.53
N GLY A 415 6.35 -16.96 22.57
CA GLY A 415 4.92 -16.64 22.64
C GLY A 415 3.98 -17.83 22.54
N ALA A 416 4.46 -19.04 22.26
CA ALA A 416 3.67 -20.27 22.31
C ALA A 416 3.24 -20.57 23.75
N THR A 417 2.02 -21.07 23.91
CA THR A 417 1.47 -21.50 25.19
C THR A 417 1.46 -23.01 25.27
N LEU A 418 1.51 -23.59 26.47
CA LEU A 418 1.32 -25.04 26.67
C LEU A 418 -0.09 -25.49 26.31
N SER A 419 -0.96 -24.59 25.89
CA SER A 419 -2.36 -24.83 25.53
C SER A 419 -2.67 -24.63 24.06
N ASP A 420 -1.65 -24.49 23.20
CA ASP A 420 -1.89 -24.28 21.77
C ASP A 420 -2.27 -25.57 21.01
N GLY A 421 -2.12 -26.71 21.63
CA GLY A 421 -2.52 -28.00 21.06
C GLY A 421 -1.57 -28.57 20.01
N CYS A 422 -0.32 -28.09 19.97
CA CYS A 422 0.70 -28.44 19.00
C CYS A 422 1.81 -29.28 19.68
N CYS A 423 2.08 -30.49 19.22
CA CYS A 423 2.98 -31.42 19.90
C CYS A 423 4.43 -31.43 19.42
N ALA A 424 4.78 -30.64 18.42
CA ALA A 424 6.14 -30.58 17.87
C ALA A 424 6.34 -29.26 17.09
N ALA A 425 7.61 -28.88 16.86
CA ALA A 425 8.01 -27.69 16.13
C ALA A 425 7.63 -27.68 14.64
N SER A 426 7.11 -28.74 14.07
CA SER A 426 6.61 -28.77 12.69
C SER A 426 5.10 -28.50 12.65
N ALA A 427 4.71 -27.52 11.86
CA ALA A 427 3.33 -27.03 11.75
C ALA A 427 2.27 -28.10 11.37
N GLY A 428 2.69 -29.24 10.78
CA GLY A 428 1.82 -30.31 10.34
C GLY A 428 1.85 -31.61 11.20
N PHE A 429 2.51 -31.59 12.37
CA PHE A 429 2.66 -32.81 13.15
C PHE A 429 1.41 -33.14 14.00
N VAL A 430 0.83 -34.33 13.78
CA VAL A 430 -0.31 -34.85 14.56
C VAL A 430 0.20 -35.66 15.73
N CYS A 431 -0.27 -35.33 16.93
CA CYS A 431 0.09 -36.06 18.17
C CYS A 431 -0.43 -37.52 18.17
N GLY A 432 0.31 -38.36 18.82
CA GLY A 432 -0.18 -39.72 19.16
C GLY A 432 -1.41 -39.72 20.09
N VAL A 433 -2.09 -40.84 20.15
CA VAL A 433 -3.25 -41.04 21.06
C VAL A 433 -2.79 -40.89 22.51
N ASN A 434 -3.54 -40.16 23.34
CA ASN A 434 -3.25 -39.90 24.75
C ASN A 434 -1.83 -39.33 25.01
N SER A 435 -1.32 -38.52 24.09
CA SER A 435 0.03 -37.99 24.17
C SER A 435 0.16 -36.72 25.01
N TRP A 436 -0.93 -36.01 25.28
CA TRP A 436 -0.89 -34.78 26.08
C TRP A 436 -0.70 -35.11 27.57
N PRO A 437 0.12 -34.35 28.32
CA PRO A 437 0.32 -34.55 29.76
C PRO A 437 -0.98 -34.57 30.56
N ASN A 438 -2.02 -33.89 30.07
CA ASN A 438 -3.33 -33.85 30.71
C ASN A 438 -4.44 -34.55 29.90
N ALA A 439 -4.10 -35.54 29.06
CA ALA A 439 -5.07 -36.32 28.28
C ALA A 439 -6.25 -36.87 29.11
N ALA A 440 -6.00 -37.34 30.31
CA ALA A 440 -7.03 -37.83 31.22
C ALA A 440 -8.02 -36.74 31.67
N GLN A 441 -7.61 -35.47 31.73
CA GLN A 441 -8.47 -34.32 32.03
C GLN A 441 -9.26 -33.83 30.81
N ILE A 442 -8.75 -34.13 29.60
CA ILE A 442 -9.39 -33.79 28.33
C ILE A 442 -10.43 -34.84 27.92
N ALA A 443 -10.17 -36.12 28.22
CA ALA A 443 -11.04 -37.20 27.81
C ALA A 443 -12.51 -37.00 28.27
N GLY A 444 -13.44 -37.04 27.30
CA GLY A 444 -14.87 -36.83 27.52
C GLY A 444 -15.28 -35.37 27.77
N LYS A 445 -14.41 -34.41 27.55
CA LYS A 445 -14.67 -32.98 27.70
C LYS A 445 -14.46 -32.21 26.41
N ILE A 446 -14.85 -30.93 26.41
CA ILE A 446 -14.56 -29.98 25.37
C ILE A 446 -13.16 -29.38 25.63
N ALA A 447 -12.22 -29.60 24.70
CA ALA A 447 -10.88 -29.06 24.82
C ALA A 447 -10.88 -27.57 24.45
N LEU A 448 -10.34 -26.71 25.33
CA LEU A 448 -10.01 -25.33 25.01
C LEU A 448 -8.54 -25.27 24.59
N VAL A 449 -8.27 -24.84 23.36
CA VAL A 449 -6.91 -24.67 22.81
C VAL A 449 -6.70 -23.23 22.36
N ASP A 450 -5.46 -22.76 22.38
CA ASP A 450 -5.10 -21.44 21.88
C ASP A 450 -4.79 -21.45 20.37
N ARG A 451 -5.15 -20.38 19.68
CA ARG A 451 -4.63 -20.11 18.34
C ARG A 451 -3.12 -19.83 18.43
N GLY A 452 -2.32 -20.39 17.53
CA GLY A 452 -0.87 -20.21 17.42
C GLY A 452 -0.23 -21.41 16.72
N THR A 453 1.03 -21.31 16.35
CA THR A 453 2.03 -22.30 15.89
C THR A 453 1.57 -23.32 14.84
N CYS A 454 0.60 -24.19 15.05
CA CYS A 454 0.13 -25.21 14.09
C CYS A 454 -1.28 -24.92 13.57
N GLY A 455 -1.62 -25.51 12.42
CA GLY A 455 -2.90 -25.35 11.76
C GLY A 455 -4.10 -25.74 12.63
N PHE A 456 -5.24 -25.09 12.43
CA PHE A 456 -6.44 -25.31 13.23
C PHE A 456 -6.92 -26.77 13.22
N VAL A 457 -6.92 -27.40 12.05
CA VAL A 457 -7.32 -28.80 11.91
C VAL A 457 -6.40 -29.75 12.69
N ILE A 458 -5.10 -29.43 12.77
CA ILE A 458 -4.12 -30.20 13.55
C ILE A 458 -4.43 -30.09 15.05
N LYS A 459 -4.78 -28.92 15.55
CA LYS A 459 -5.20 -28.71 16.96
C LYS A 459 -6.43 -29.55 17.31
N ALA A 460 -7.43 -29.51 16.43
CA ALA A 460 -8.65 -30.32 16.62
C ALA A 460 -8.36 -31.82 16.57
N LYS A 461 -7.52 -32.27 15.64
CA LYS A 461 -7.09 -33.66 15.53
C LYS A 461 -6.32 -34.11 16.77
N ASN A 462 -5.42 -33.25 17.27
CA ASN A 462 -4.66 -33.54 18.49
C ASN A 462 -5.59 -33.63 19.71
N ALA A 463 -6.54 -32.72 19.87
CA ALA A 463 -7.55 -32.76 20.92
C ALA A 463 -8.40 -34.07 20.82
N GLN A 464 -8.84 -34.42 19.60
CA GLN A 464 -9.56 -35.70 19.35
C GLN A 464 -8.73 -36.91 19.77
N ASN A 465 -7.45 -36.97 19.40
CA ASN A 465 -6.55 -38.08 19.77
C ASN A 465 -6.34 -38.18 21.29
N ASN A 466 -6.57 -37.08 22.02
CA ASN A 466 -6.51 -37.06 23.50
C ASN A 466 -7.90 -37.18 24.14
N GLY A 467 -8.91 -37.62 23.37
CA GLY A 467 -10.23 -37.99 23.87
C GLY A 467 -11.20 -36.83 24.05
N ALA A 468 -10.93 -35.64 23.49
CA ALA A 468 -11.90 -34.53 23.49
C ALA A 468 -13.17 -34.93 22.71
N ILE A 469 -14.33 -34.52 23.22
CA ILE A 469 -15.61 -34.66 22.53
C ILE A 469 -15.96 -33.46 21.65
N GLY A 470 -15.28 -32.33 21.81
CA GLY A 470 -15.38 -31.10 21.03
C GLY A 470 -14.21 -30.21 21.30
N VAL A 471 -14.05 -29.16 20.48
CA VAL A 471 -12.91 -28.24 20.57
C VAL A 471 -13.39 -26.78 20.51
N ILE A 472 -12.89 -25.95 21.41
CA ILE A 472 -12.97 -24.50 21.35
C ILE A 472 -11.57 -23.96 21.07
N VAL A 473 -11.38 -23.23 19.98
CA VAL A 473 -10.13 -22.52 19.68
C VAL A 473 -10.24 -21.06 20.11
N ALA A 474 -9.50 -20.67 21.14
CA ALA A 474 -9.45 -19.29 21.57
C ALA A 474 -8.56 -18.48 20.63
N ASN A 475 -9.12 -17.44 19.99
CA ASN A 475 -8.37 -16.55 19.12
C ASN A 475 -7.30 -15.79 19.91
N ASN A 476 -6.20 -15.42 19.28
CA ASN A 476 -5.10 -14.64 19.85
C ASN A 476 -5.17 -13.16 19.45
N THR A 477 -6.14 -12.79 18.61
CA THR A 477 -6.46 -11.41 18.21
C THR A 477 -7.92 -11.08 18.56
N THR A 478 -8.32 -9.83 18.44
CA THR A 478 -9.72 -9.41 18.59
C THR A 478 -10.60 -10.06 17.52
N GLY A 479 -11.86 -10.34 17.87
CA GLY A 479 -12.83 -10.98 16.97
C GLY A 479 -12.79 -12.50 16.97
N ILE A 480 -13.65 -13.10 16.16
CA ILE A 480 -13.71 -14.56 15.90
C ILE A 480 -12.93 -14.90 14.63
N VAL A 481 -12.60 -16.17 14.43
CA VAL A 481 -11.92 -16.66 13.23
C VAL A 481 -12.64 -17.88 12.67
N ASN A 482 -12.96 -17.90 11.39
CA ASN A 482 -13.36 -19.10 10.68
C ASN A 482 -12.11 -19.92 10.37
N MET A 483 -12.11 -21.15 10.79
CA MET A 483 -10.94 -22.00 10.86
C MET A 483 -10.80 -22.83 9.58
N ALA A 484 -9.84 -22.48 8.73
CA ALA A 484 -9.50 -23.23 7.53
C ALA A 484 -8.72 -24.54 7.84
N GLY A 485 -8.74 -25.46 6.90
CA GLY A 485 -8.04 -26.75 6.94
C GLY A 485 -8.93 -27.90 6.51
N ALA A 486 -8.34 -28.99 6.01
CA ALA A 486 -9.04 -30.19 5.59
C ALA A 486 -8.38 -31.45 6.20
N ASP A 487 -9.15 -32.26 6.90
CA ASP A 487 -8.78 -33.62 7.36
C ASP A 487 -10.06 -34.41 7.61
N ALA A 488 -10.39 -35.33 6.72
CA ALA A 488 -11.56 -36.19 6.82
C ALA A 488 -11.57 -37.09 8.09
N THR A 489 -10.44 -37.20 8.76
CA THR A 489 -10.31 -37.96 10.01
C THR A 489 -10.45 -37.12 11.27
N ALA A 490 -10.54 -35.80 11.14
CA ALA A 490 -10.87 -34.86 12.22
C ALA A 490 -12.41 -34.78 12.35
N THR A 491 -13.00 -35.57 13.22
CA THR A 491 -14.46 -35.75 13.32
C THR A 491 -15.11 -35.09 14.53
N VAL A 492 -14.34 -34.46 15.41
CA VAL A 492 -14.89 -33.73 16.57
C VAL A 492 -15.48 -32.40 16.18
N PRO A 493 -16.63 -31.99 16.74
CA PRO A 493 -17.13 -30.60 16.62
C PRO A 493 -16.10 -29.58 17.07
N ALA A 494 -15.87 -28.56 16.25
CA ALA A 494 -14.92 -27.50 16.57
C ALA A 494 -15.49 -26.12 16.25
N LEU A 495 -15.32 -25.17 17.17
CA LEU A 495 -15.69 -23.76 17.01
C LEU A 495 -14.55 -22.87 17.53
N SER A 496 -14.39 -21.70 16.94
CA SER A 496 -13.52 -20.67 17.52
C SER A 496 -14.29 -19.72 18.41
N ILE A 497 -13.59 -19.05 19.33
CA ILE A 497 -14.12 -18.00 20.21
C ILE A 497 -13.18 -16.78 20.22
N GLY A 498 -13.72 -15.59 20.45
CA GLY A 498 -12.93 -14.38 20.53
C GLY A 498 -11.91 -14.38 21.68
N GLN A 499 -10.83 -13.60 21.53
CA GLN A 499 -9.73 -13.51 22.50
C GLN A 499 -10.21 -13.21 23.94
N ALA A 500 -11.08 -12.22 24.10
CA ALA A 500 -11.59 -11.81 25.41
C ALA A 500 -12.41 -12.91 26.08
N ASP A 501 -13.30 -13.58 25.33
CA ASP A 501 -14.14 -14.66 25.84
C ASP A 501 -13.28 -15.91 26.15
N GLY A 502 -12.31 -16.23 25.31
CA GLY A 502 -11.35 -17.30 25.56
C GLY A 502 -10.53 -17.07 26.85
N ALA A 503 -10.07 -15.84 27.05
CA ALA A 503 -9.36 -15.43 28.28
C ALA A 503 -10.29 -15.51 29.51
N ALA A 504 -11.54 -15.11 29.39
CA ALA A 504 -12.53 -15.22 30.49
C ALA A 504 -12.79 -16.69 30.89
N ILE A 505 -12.92 -17.59 29.91
CA ILE A 505 -13.05 -19.03 30.18
C ILE A 505 -11.83 -19.58 30.93
N LYS A 506 -10.61 -19.26 30.45
CA LYS A 506 -9.36 -19.69 31.09
C LYS A 506 -9.25 -19.20 32.53
N ALA A 507 -9.61 -17.92 32.78
CA ALA A 507 -9.60 -17.37 34.14
C ALA A 507 -10.55 -18.13 35.07
N GLN A 508 -11.73 -18.53 34.61
CA GLN A 508 -12.68 -19.31 35.42
C GLN A 508 -12.19 -20.75 35.64
N LEU A 509 -11.54 -21.37 34.66
CA LEU A 509 -11.01 -22.74 34.79
C LEU A 509 -9.96 -22.88 35.90
N LEU A 510 -9.34 -21.79 36.37
CA LEU A 510 -8.41 -21.81 37.50
C LEU A 510 -9.09 -22.10 38.85
N SER A 511 -10.38 -21.83 38.98
CA SER A 511 -11.07 -21.88 40.26
C SER A 511 -12.41 -22.65 40.26
N THR A 512 -12.99 -22.87 39.08
CA THR A 512 -14.30 -23.50 38.96
C THR A 512 -14.43 -24.33 37.67
N THR A 513 -15.43 -25.18 37.59
CA THR A 513 -15.77 -25.92 36.37
C THR A 513 -16.51 -24.95 35.42
N VAL A 514 -16.06 -24.91 34.15
CA VAL A 514 -16.79 -24.23 33.08
C VAL A 514 -17.54 -25.33 32.29
N ASN A 515 -18.84 -25.10 32.06
CA ASN A 515 -19.66 -25.97 31.23
C ASN A 515 -20.16 -25.15 30.04
N ALA A 516 -20.02 -25.72 28.83
CA ALA A 516 -20.40 -25.06 27.61
C ALA A 516 -21.23 -25.98 26.69
N THR A 517 -22.04 -25.34 25.85
CA THR A 517 -22.73 -25.99 24.73
C THR A 517 -22.22 -25.39 23.43
N LEU A 518 -21.67 -26.22 22.57
CA LEU A 518 -21.29 -25.86 21.19
C LEU A 518 -22.48 -26.19 20.29
N THR A 519 -23.02 -25.20 19.62
CA THR A 519 -24.17 -25.37 18.74
C THR A 519 -23.87 -24.88 17.36
N ARG A 520 -24.08 -25.74 16.36
CA ARG A 520 -24.18 -25.41 14.94
C ARG A 520 -25.33 -26.26 14.39
N VAL A 521 -26.41 -25.62 14.00
CA VAL A 521 -27.62 -26.29 13.49
C VAL A 521 -27.80 -25.94 12.02
N ALA A 522 -28.43 -26.84 11.27
CA ALA A 522 -28.88 -26.55 9.91
C ALA A 522 -29.80 -25.34 9.93
N GLY A 523 -29.78 -24.55 8.86
CA GLY A 523 -30.45 -23.26 8.77
C GLY A 523 -31.87 -23.25 9.34
N THR A 524 -32.12 -22.32 10.23
CA THR A 524 -33.45 -22.02 10.73
C THR A 524 -33.92 -20.65 10.23
N GLY A 525 -33.33 -20.19 9.13
CA GLY A 525 -33.82 -19.03 8.43
C GLY A 525 -35.28 -19.20 8.05
N THR A 526 -36.03 -18.14 7.96
CA THR A 526 -37.44 -18.16 7.61
C THR A 526 -37.72 -17.64 6.22
N ASP A 527 -36.71 -17.13 5.55
CA ASP A 527 -36.77 -16.71 4.16
C ASP A 527 -36.51 -17.90 3.24
N ALA A 528 -37.50 -18.23 2.39
CA ALA A 528 -37.43 -19.41 1.51
C ALA A 528 -36.63 -19.17 0.20
N SER A 529 -35.96 -18.04 0.07
CA SER A 529 -35.24 -17.66 -1.15
C SER A 529 -33.75 -17.97 -1.06
N SER A 530 -33.18 -18.52 -2.12
CA SER A 530 -31.74 -18.68 -2.33
C SER A 530 -31.08 -17.42 -2.90
N ARG A 531 -31.86 -16.45 -3.36
CA ARG A 531 -31.39 -15.20 -3.98
C ARG A 531 -30.37 -14.50 -3.09
N TRP A 532 -29.25 -14.11 -3.68
CA TRP A 532 -28.17 -13.38 -3.03
C TRP A 532 -27.30 -14.24 -2.09
N LEU A 533 -27.31 -15.55 -2.27
CA LEU A 533 -26.40 -16.48 -1.60
C LEU A 533 -25.25 -16.81 -2.55
N VAL A 534 -24.06 -16.32 -2.30
CA VAL A 534 -22.87 -16.59 -3.12
C VAL A 534 -22.32 -17.96 -2.79
N GLY A 535 -22.18 -18.87 -3.76
CA GLY A 535 -21.64 -20.21 -3.62
C GLY A 535 -22.64 -21.24 -3.04
N GLU A 536 -23.93 -21.05 -3.19
CA GLU A 536 -24.92 -21.98 -2.63
C GLU A 536 -24.91 -23.35 -3.31
N ASP A 537 -24.51 -23.43 -4.55
CA ASP A 537 -24.36 -24.67 -5.34
C ASP A 537 -23.03 -25.40 -5.09
N ASP A 538 -22.18 -24.88 -4.19
CA ASP A 538 -20.90 -25.47 -3.87
C ASP A 538 -21.02 -26.87 -3.27
N THR A 539 -20.30 -27.80 -3.86
CA THR A 539 -20.28 -29.21 -3.41
C THR A 539 -19.05 -29.57 -2.57
N ASN A 540 -18.17 -28.60 -2.29
CA ASN A 540 -16.98 -28.84 -1.48
C ASN A 540 -17.36 -29.17 -0.03
N PRO A 541 -16.94 -30.32 0.51
CA PRO A 541 -17.31 -30.72 1.86
C PRO A 541 -16.73 -29.84 2.98
N GLY A 542 -15.79 -28.96 2.63
CA GLY A 542 -15.21 -27.99 3.56
C GLY A 542 -16.01 -26.69 3.69
N LEU A 543 -16.90 -26.43 2.75
CA LEU A 543 -17.83 -25.31 2.74
C LEU A 543 -19.25 -25.84 3.02
N PHE A 544 -20.05 -25.08 3.69
CA PHE A 544 -21.40 -25.54 4.09
C PHE A 544 -22.44 -24.49 3.73
N GLY A 545 -23.14 -24.75 2.64
CA GLY A 545 -24.04 -23.79 2.03
C GLY A 545 -23.25 -22.66 1.35
N ALA A 546 -23.86 -21.51 1.18
CA ALA A 546 -23.23 -20.38 0.52
C ALA A 546 -22.00 -19.85 1.30
N LEU A 547 -21.15 -19.14 0.61
CA LEU A 547 -19.97 -18.45 1.16
C LEU A 547 -20.39 -17.15 1.86
N ARG A 548 -21.33 -16.43 1.29
CA ARG A 548 -21.85 -15.13 1.75
C ARG A 548 -23.35 -15.01 1.48
N ASP A 549 -23.99 -14.10 2.19
CA ASP A 549 -25.37 -13.66 1.93
C ASP A 549 -25.36 -12.14 1.66
N MET A 550 -25.49 -11.74 0.42
CA MET A 550 -25.46 -10.33 0.04
C MET A 550 -26.68 -9.54 0.52
N TYR A 551 -27.83 -10.21 0.73
CA TYR A 551 -29.05 -9.55 1.18
C TYR A 551 -29.14 -9.43 2.71
N ALA A 552 -28.59 -10.39 3.43
CA ALA A 552 -28.54 -10.40 4.88
C ALA A 552 -27.12 -10.78 5.38
N PRO A 553 -26.11 -9.93 5.14
CA PRO A 553 -24.70 -10.23 5.43
C PRO A 553 -24.41 -10.74 6.85
N PRO A 554 -25.12 -10.25 7.91
CA PRO A 554 -24.91 -10.75 9.28
C PRO A 554 -25.19 -12.24 9.45
N CYS A 555 -25.92 -12.88 8.52
CA CYS A 555 -26.14 -14.32 8.53
C CYS A 555 -24.84 -15.12 8.31
N TYR A 556 -23.83 -14.47 7.74
CA TYR A 556 -22.46 -14.98 7.54
C TYR A 556 -21.41 -14.16 8.29
N PHE A 557 -21.81 -13.42 9.33
CA PHE A 557 -20.90 -12.55 10.10
C PHE A 557 -20.25 -11.43 9.30
N ASN A 558 -20.78 -11.10 8.15
CA ASN A 558 -20.34 -9.94 7.39
C ASN A 558 -21.14 -8.68 7.81
N PRO A 559 -20.56 -7.49 7.77
CA PRO A 559 -21.27 -6.25 8.12
C PRO A 559 -22.33 -5.93 7.06
N ALA A 560 -23.54 -5.61 7.50
CA ALA A 560 -24.58 -5.12 6.60
C ALA A 560 -24.55 -3.60 6.40
N LYS A 561 -23.75 -2.88 7.20
CA LYS A 561 -23.53 -1.43 7.15
C LYS A 561 -22.19 -1.09 7.81
N VAL A 562 -21.67 0.10 7.57
CA VAL A 562 -20.34 0.50 8.06
C VAL A 562 -20.21 0.48 9.58
N SER A 563 -21.23 0.91 10.31
CA SER A 563 -21.22 0.91 11.79
C SER A 563 -21.54 -0.45 12.43
N ASP A 564 -21.66 -1.52 11.64
CA ASP A 564 -21.98 -2.87 12.15
C ASP A 564 -20.84 -3.41 13.03
N ALA A 565 -21.20 -4.20 14.04
CA ALA A 565 -20.25 -4.85 14.93
C ALA A 565 -19.35 -5.91 14.22
N PHE A 566 -19.80 -6.41 13.07
CA PHE A 566 -19.04 -7.33 12.23
C PHE A 566 -18.04 -6.63 11.32
N TYR A 567 -18.02 -5.30 11.27
CA TYR A 567 -17.05 -4.58 10.44
C TYR A 567 -15.60 -4.89 10.86
N GLY A 568 -14.82 -5.41 9.94
CA GLY A 568 -13.42 -5.80 10.17
C GLY A 568 -12.51 -4.58 10.29
N CYS A 569 -11.96 -4.36 11.48
CA CYS A 569 -11.07 -3.23 11.78
C CYS A 569 -9.59 -3.62 11.82
N GLY A 570 -9.26 -4.90 11.71
CA GLY A 570 -7.89 -5.40 11.77
C GLY A 570 -7.25 -5.55 10.39
N ALA A 571 -5.91 -5.64 10.34
CA ALA A 571 -5.17 -5.87 9.10
C ALA A 571 -5.31 -7.30 8.53
N ALA A 572 -5.88 -8.25 9.29
CA ALA A 572 -6.14 -9.60 8.79
C ALA A 572 -7.06 -9.55 7.56
N ASP A 573 -6.85 -10.49 6.62
CA ASP A 573 -7.59 -10.53 5.37
C ASP A 573 -7.45 -9.21 4.58
N ASN A 574 -6.23 -8.71 4.47
CA ASN A 574 -5.90 -7.44 3.82
C ASN A 574 -6.78 -6.25 4.28
N GLY A 575 -7.11 -6.20 5.59
CA GLY A 575 -8.03 -5.19 6.12
C GLY A 575 -9.50 -5.62 6.07
N GLY A 576 -9.77 -6.94 6.01
CA GLY A 576 -11.11 -7.53 6.03
C GLY A 576 -11.83 -7.40 4.68
N VAL A 577 -11.12 -7.59 3.56
CA VAL A 577 -11.70 -7.41 2.22
C VAL A 577 -12.90 -8.31 1.97
N HIS A 578 -12.81 -9.62 2.31
CA HIS A 578 -13.93 -10.56 2.17
C HIS A 578 -15.05 -10.30 3.19
N ASN A 579 -14.70 -9.71 4.35
CA ASN A 579 -15.69 -9.44 5.39
C ASN A 579 -16.46 -8.15 5.09
N ASN A 580 -15.74 -7.05 4.83
CA ASN A 580 -16.33 -5.73 4.64
C ASN A 580 -17.03 -5.56 3.28
N SER A 581 -16.82 -6.48 2.34
CA SER A 581 -17.60 -6.58 1.10
C SER A 581 -19.10 -6.73 1.34
N GLY A 582 -19.50 -7.21 2.52
CA GLY A 582 -20.91 -7.29 2.93
C GLY A 582 -21.65 -5.95 2.87
N VAL A 583 -20.96 -4.83 3.11
CA VAL A 583 -21.57 -3.49 3.05
C VAL A 583 -22.02 -3.11 1.62
N PRO A 584 -21.14 -3.08 0.61
CA PRO A 584 -21.55 -2.80 -0.77
C PRO A 584 -22.38 -3.92 -1.40
N ASN A 585 -22.20 -5.19 -1.03
CA ASN A 585 -23.06 -6.30 -1.42
C ASN A 585 -24.51 -6.05 -1.02
N HIS A 586 -24.72 -5.66 0.24
CA HIS A 586 -26.07 -5.38 0.74
C HIS A 586 -26.71 -4.18 0.01
N ALA A 587 -25.93 -3.15 -0.32
CA ALA A 587 -26.43 -2.04 -1.12
C ALA A 587 -26.92 -2.50 -2.49
N TYR A 588 -26.14 -3.34 -3.19
CA TYR A 588 -26.50 -3.87 -4.50
C TYR A 588 -27.80 -4.70 -4.43
N ALA A 589 -27.90 -5.64 -3.51
CA ALA A 589 -29.07 -6.48 -3.32
C ALA A 589 -30.32 -5.66 -2.99
N LEU A 590 -30.21 -4.64 -2.13
CA LEU A 590 -31.31 -3.71 -1.80
C LEU A 590 -31.74 -2.85 -2.99
N ILE A 591 -30.80 -2.44 -3.85
CA ILE A 591 -31.14 -1.66 -5.05
C ILE A 591 -31.90 -2.53 -6.05
N VAL A 592 -31.52 -3.79 -6.22
CA VAL A 592 -32.18 -4.69 -7.15
C VAL A 592 -33.55 -5.11 -6.68
N ASP A 593 -33.66 -5.70 -5.49
CA ASP A 593 -34.89 -6.33 -5.00
C ASP A 593 -35.73 -5.42 -4.11
N GLY A 594 -35.14 -4.40 -3.52
CA GLY A 594 -35.77 -3.53 -2.53
C GLY A 594 -35.70 -4.10 -1.11
N GLY A 595 -36.31 -3.44 -0.19
CA GLY A 595 -36.39 -3.88 1.22
C GLY A 595 -36.43 -2.71 2.19
N THR A 596 -36.51 -3.06 3.48
CA THR A 596 -36.42 -2.07 4.55
C THR A 596 -35.24 -2.38 5.47
N TYR A 597 -34.31 -1.45 5.55
CA TYR A 597 -33.14 -1.57 6.40
C TYR A 597 -32.67 -0.22 6.94
N ASN A 598 -32.18 -0.19 8.16
CA ASN A 598 -31.59 0.99 8.82
C ASN A 598 -32.42 2.28 8.64
N GLY A 599 -33.76 2.17 8.79
CA GLY A 599 -34.70 3.30 8.69
C GLY A 599 -35.03 3.75 7.25
N GLN A 600 -34.48 3.10 6.23
CA GLN A 600 -34.80 3.36 4.83
C GLN A 600 -35.71 2.27 4.28
N THR A 601 -36.71 2.68 3.49
CA THR A 601 -37.53 1.77 2.68
C THR A 601 -37.19 2.01 1.21
N ILE A 602 -36.63 0.98 0.58
CA ILE A 602 -36.10 1.00 -0.79
C ILE A 602 -37.06 0.19 -1.66
N THR A 603 -37.50 0.78 -2.75
CA THR A 603 -38.22 0.05 -3.80
C THR A 603 -37.21 -0.45 -4.81
N GLY A 604 -37.17 -1.75 -5.05
CA GLY A 604 -36.22 -2.34 -6.02
C GLY A 604 -36.39 -1.76 -7.41
N ILE A 605 -35.28 -1.50 -8.07
CA ILE A 605 -35.26 -0.97 -9.44
C ILE A 605 -35.01 -2.06 -10.49
N GLY A 606 -34.68 -3.28 -10.03
CA GLY A 606 -34.45 -4.46 -10.86
C GLY A 606 -33.02 -4.61 -11.34
N LEU A 607 -32.66 -5.85 -11.70
CA LEU A 607 -31.29 -6.28 -11.99
C LEU A 607 -30.67 -5.53 -13.17
N THR A 608 -31.38 -5.43 -14.30
CA THR A 608 -30.89 -4.78 -15.52
C THR A 608 -30.44 -3.34 -15.26
N LYS A 609 -31.27 -2.55 -14.58
CA LYS A 609 -30.94 -1.15 -14.28
C LYS A 609 -29.72 -1.07 -13.36
N THR A 610 -29.70 -1.89 -12.30
CA THR A 610 -28.62 -1.88 -11.31
C THR A 610 -27.30 -2.29 -11.93
N ALA A 611 -27.25 -3.36 -12.71
CA ALA A 611 -26.05 -3.83 -13.39
C ALA A 611 -25.45 -2.75 -14.32
N HIS A 612 -26.26 -2.07 -15.11
CA HIS A 612 -25.79 -0.97 -15.96
C HIS A 612 -25.25 0.22 -15.18
N VAL A 613 -25.86 0.58 -14.06
CA VAL A 613 -25.38 1.65 -13.17
C VAL A 613 -24.03 1.29 -12.58
N TYR A 614 -23.88 0.08 -12.05
CA TYR A 614 -22.62 -0.37 -11.43
C TYR A 614 -21.49 -0.59 -12.45
N TYR A 615 -21.80 -1.13 -13.62
CA TYR A 615 -20.81 -1.23 -14.69
C TYR A 615 -20.30 0.15 -15.13
N ARG A 616 -21.19 1.15 -15.23
CA ARG A 616 -20.77 2.51 -15.55
C ARG A 616 -19.94 3.12 -14.41
N ALA A 617 -20.28 2.87 -13.14
CA ALA A 617 -19.49 3.31 -12.00
C ALA A 617 -18.06 2.72 -12.06
N MET A 618 -17.95 1.43 -12.31
CA MET A 618 -16.73 0.68 -12.47
C MET A 618 -15.84 1.20 -13.61
N THR A 619 -16.41 1.50 -14.78
CA THR A 619 -15.64 1.81 -15.99
C THR A 619 -15.40 3.29 -16.22
N VAL A 620 -16.10 4.17 -15.51
CA VAL A 620 -16.07 5.63 -15.76
C VAL A 620 -15.58 6.41 -14.55
N TYR A 621 -16.01 6.06 -13.34
CA TYR A 621 -15.90 6.92 -12.18
C TYR A 621 -14.98 6.42 -11.08
N GLN A 622 -14.77 5.12 -10.94
CA GLN A 622 -13.90 4.55 -9.92
C GLN A 622 -12.45 4.47 -10.38
N HIS A 623 -11.54 4.46 -9.43
CA HIS A 623 -10.09 4.41 -9.59
C HIS A 623 -9.49 3.46 -8.53
N PRO A 624 -8.21 3.08 -8.60
CA PRO A 624 -7.62 2.03 -7.75
C PRO A 624 -7.78 2.21 -6.25
N THR A 625 -7.84 3.43 -5.75
CA THR A 625 -7.99 3.74 -4.31
C THR A 625 -9.40 4.16 -3.92
N SER A 626 -10.41 3.99 -4.79
CA SER A 626 -11.79 4.34 -4.47
C SER A 626 -12.27 3.62 -3.21
N ASN A 627 -12.68 4.39 -2.23
CA ASN A 627 -13.27 3.90 -0.99
C ASN A 627 -14.82 3.86 -1.06
N PHE A 628 -15.48 3.56 0.04
CA PHE A 628 -16.94 3.47 0.07
C PHE A 628 -17.64 4.80 -0.25
N ILE A 629 -17.04 5.94 0.11
CA ILE A 629 -17.58 7.27 -0.22
C ILE A 629 -17.52 7.50 -1.72
N ASP A 630 -16.38 7.21 -2.33
CA ASP A 630 -16.16 7.34 -3.77
C ASP A 630 -17.10 6.41 -4.55
N HIS A 631 -17.26 5.19 -4.06
CA HIS A 631 -18.19 4.21 -4.65
C HIS A 631 -19.63 4.74 -4.65
N ALA A 632 -20.13 5.26 -3.50
CA ALA A 632 -21.46 5.83 -3.44
C ALA A 632 -21.64 6.99 -4.43
N ASN A 633 -20.62 7.86 -4.54
CA ASN A 633 -20.64 8.99 -5.48
C ASN A 633 -20.65 8.50 -6.94
N ALA A 634 -19.82 7.49 -7.25
CA ALA A 634 -19.73 6.89 -8.59
C ALA A 634 -21.06 6.25 -9.03
N VAL A 635 -21.69 5.46 -8.15
CA VAL A 635 -22.96 4.77 -8.42
C VAL A 635 -24.08 5.78 -8.65
N GLU A 636 -24.21 6.79 -7.80
CA GLU A 636 -25.25 7.83 -7.94
C GLU A 636 -25.05 8.67 -9.21
N GLN A 637 -23.81 9.02 -9.54
CA GLN A 637 -23.50 9.75 -10.76
C GLN A 637 -23.82 8.90 -12.00
N SER A 638 -23.47 7.62 -11.99
CA SER A 638 -23.76 6.69 -13.06
C SER A 638 -25.27 6.56 -13.31
N ALA A 639 -26.05 6.52 -12.26
CA ALA A 639 -27.52 6.49 -12.38
C ALA A 639 -28.05 7.80 -12.98
N ALA A 640 -27.48 8.94 -12.62
CA ALA A 640 -27.87 10.23 -13.22
C ALA A 640 -27.53 10.29 -14.72
N ASP A 641 -26.39 9.78 -15.12
CA ASP A 641 -25.99 9.71 -16.55
C ASP A 641 -26.91 8.82 -17.38
N LEU A 642 -27.40 7.75 -16.80
CA LEU A 642 -28.28 6.78 -17.47
C LEU A 642 -29.77 7.16 -17.40
N LEU A 643 -30.09 8.35 -16.90
CA LEU A 643 -31.48 8.82 -16.78
C LEU A 643 -32.19 8.85 -18.14
N GLY A 644 -33.29 8.10 -18.26
CA GLY A 644 -34.11 8.03 -19.47
C GLY A 644 -33.56 7.16 -20.61
N VAL A 645 -32.39 6.52 -20.39
CA VAL A 645 -31.76 5.65 -21.38
C VAL A 645 -32.45 4.30 -21.42
N ASN A 646 -32.78 3.82 -22.62
CA ASN A 646 -33.28 2.45 -22.82
C ASN A 646 -32.08 1.49 -22.78
N LEU A 647 -31.95 0.76 -21.65
CA LEU A 647 -30.80 -0.09 -21.36
C LEU A 647 -30.85 -1.39 -22.15
N PRO A 648 -29.69 -1.93 -22.61
CA PRO A 648 -29.62 -3.29 -23.17
C PRO A 648 -30.08 -4.34 -22.13
N ASP A 649 -30.73 -5.39 -22.61
CA ASP A 649 -31.04 -6.58 -21.85
C ASP A 649 -29.76 -7.37 -21.55
N LEU A 650 -29.63 -7.90 -20.36
CA LEU A 650 -28.37 -8.50 -19.88
C LEU A 650 -28.00 -9.80 -20.63
N VAL A 651 -28.99 -10.52 -21.12
CA VAL A 651 -28.79 -11.80 -21.83
C VAL A 651 -28.66 -11.62 -23.32
N THR A 652 -29.52 -10.77 -23.92
CA THR A 652 -29.66 -10.67 -25.37
C THR A 652 -28.93 -9.46 -25.98
N GLY A 653 -28.54 -8.48 -25.16
CA GLY A 653 -27.97 -7.21 -25.63
C GLY A 653 -28.97 -6.30 -26.42
N LEU A 654 -30.19 -6.74 -26.60
CA LEU A 654 -31.22 -5.97 -27.29
C LEU A 654 -31.81 -4.91 -26.32
N PRO A 655 -32.45 -3.84 -26.86
CA PRO A 655 -33.12 -2.86 -25.99
C PRO A 655 -34.16 -3.53 -25.09
N SER A 656 -33.97 -3.46 -23.76
CA SER A 656 -34.86 -4.12 -22.78
C SER A 656 -36.20 -3.41 -22.56
N GLY A 657 -36.33 -2.16 -22.97
CA GLY A 657 -37.44 -1.29 -22.64
C GLY A 657 -37.33 -0.69 -21.20
N GLN A 658 -36.30 -1.01 -20.47
CA GLN A 658 -36.06 -0.46 -19.12
C GLN A 658 -35.20 0.79 -19.21
N ALA A 659 -35.56 1.81 -18.45
CA ALA A 659 -34.78 3.06 -18.35
C ALA A 659 -34.69 3.52 -16.88
N ILE A 660 -33.57 4.16 -16.53
CA ILE A 660 -33.40 4.80 -15.23
C ILE A 660 -34.35 6.00 -15.14
N SER A 661 -35.09 6.11 -14.05
CA SER A 661 -35.93 7.23 -13.72
C SER A 661 -35.36 8.04 -12.55
N ALA A 662 -35.85 9.27 -12.35
CA ALA A 662 -35.51 10.06 -11.15
C ALA A 662 -35.90 9.36 -9.84
N GLY A 663 -36.96 8.54 -9.88
CA GLY A 663 -37.36 7.68 -8.77
C GLY A 663 -36.32 6.62 -8.44
N ASP A 664 -35.72 6.01 -9.47
CA ASP A 664 -34.69 4.98 -9.30
C ASP A 664 -33.42 5.58 -8.66
N ILE A 665 -33.00 6.78 -9.06
CA ILE A 665 -31.89 7.50 -8.43
C ILE A 665 -32.16 7.71 -6.94
N THR A 666 -33.39 8.08 -6.58
CA THR A 666 -33.79 8.22 -5.16
C THR A 666 -33.70 6.89 -4.40
N GLN A 667 -34.00 5.74 -5.02
CA GLN A 667 -33.87 4.44 -4.36
C GLN A 667 -32.39 4.07 -4.15
N ILE A 668 -31.53 4.33 -5.13
CA ILE A 668 -30.08 4.16 -5.00
C ILE A 668 -29.55 4.99 -3.83
N GLN A 669 -29.89 6.28 -3.75
CA GLN A 669 -29.50 7.15 -2.64
C GLN A 669 -29.93 6.60 -1.28
N LYS A 670 -31.16 6.08 -1.18
CA LYS A 670 -31.65 5.44 0.05
C LYS A 670 -30.86 4.19 0.42
N ALA A 671 -30.47 3.37 -0.56
CA ALA A 671 -29.66 2.19 -0.30
C ALA A 671 -28.26 2.58 0.24
N MET A 672 -27.61 3.59 -0.35
CA MET A 672 -26.34 4.10 0.14
C MET A 672 -26.43 4.66 1.57
N LEU A 673 -27.57 5.29 1.93
CA LEU A 673 -27.85 5.74 3.31
C LEU A 673 -28.10 4.54 4.23
N ALA A 674 -28.84 3.52 3.78
CA ALA A 674 -29.17 2.34 4.58
C ALA A 674 -27.93 1.59 5.04
N VAL A 675 -26.94 1.42 4.15
CA VAL A 675 -25.69 0.73 4.47
C VAL A 675 -24.58 1.67 5.01
N GLU A 676 -24.91 2.95 5.25
CA GLU A 676 -23.98 3.95 5.80
C GLU A 676 -22.73 4.14 4.93
N MET A 677 -22.83 4.03 3.58
CA MET A 677 -21.70 4.01 2.66
C MET A 677 -20.78 5.24 2.76
N ARG A 678 -21.30 6.37 3.27
CA ARG A 678 -20.54 7.62 3.48
C ARG A 678 -20.14 7.86 4.93
N THR A 679 -20.38 6.87 5.82
CA THR A 679 -20.07 7.00 7.24
C THR A 679 -18.68 6.43 7.52
N PRO A 680 -17.76 7.17 8.15
CA PRO A 680 -16.47 6.61 8.54
C PRO A 680 -16.66 5.47 9.57
N PRO A 681 -15.85 4.41 9.54
CA PRO A 681 -15.91 3.31 10.53
C PRO A 681 -15.30 3.74 11.87
N THR A 682 -15.99 4.64 12.59
CA THR A 682 -15.50 5.25 13.84
C THR A 682 -15.27 4.25 14.97
N GLN A 683 -15.96 3.10 14.96
CA GLN A 683 -15.73 2.00 15.91
C GLN A 683 -14.32 1.41 15.82
N CYS A 684 -13.67 1.52 14.65
CA CYS A 684 -12.31 1.03 14.44
C CYS A 684 -11.25 1.92 15.09
N ASN A 685 -11.58 3.19 15.36
CA ASN A 685 -10.66 4.16 15.94
C ASN A 685 -9.27 4.13 15.26
N PHE A 686 -9.27 4.10 13.94
CA PHE A 686 -8.06 4.07 13.14
C PHE A 686 -7.15 5.25 13.47
N GLN A 687 -5.86 4.96 13.63
CA GLN A 687 -4.83 5.96 13.88
C GLN A 687 -3.85 5.98 12.71
N PRO A 688 -3.42 7.16 12.25
CA PRO A 688 -2.39 7.24 11.23
C PRO A 688 -1.05 6.70 11.75
N VAL A 689 -0.20 6.22 10.84
CA VAL A 689 1.18 5.81 11.14
C VAL A 689 1.95 6.96 11.79
N LEU A 690 1.70 8.18 11.34
CA LEU A 690 2.31 9.40 11.86
C LEU A 690 1.27 10.26 12.58
N GLY A 691 1.47 10.50 13.86
CA GLY A 691 0.60 11.36 14.66
C GLY A 691 0.54 12.78 14.08
N GLN A 692 -0.68 13.36 14.11
CA GLN A 692 -1.01 14.62 13.42
C GLN A 692 -0.88 15.88 14.30
N ASN A 693 -0.60 15.72 15.59
CA ASN A 693 -0.55 16.82 16.55
C ASN A 693 0.86 16.94 17.18
N PRO A 694 1.89 17.36 16.40
CA PRO A 694 3.23 17.49 16.94
C PRO A 694 3.26 18.53 18.06
N PRO A 695 3.99 18.27 19.14
CA PRO A 695 4.27 19.29 20.14
C PRO A 695 5.10 20.42 19.52
N ALA A 696 5.15 21.57 20.18
CA ALA A 696 6.07 22.62 19.78
C ALA A 696 7.51 22.11 19.80
N ASP A 697 8.30 22.55 18.84
CA ASP A 697 9.75 22.24 18.85
C ASP A 697 10.39 22.60 20.20
N PRO A 698 11.34 21.80 20.69
CA PRO A 698 12.05 22.10 21.93
C PRO A 698 12.60 23.53 21.96
N ALA A 699 12.15 24.28 22.92
CA ALA A 699 12.61 25.66 23.10
C ALA A 699 14.03 25.73 23.71
N CYS A 700 14.78 26.73 23.34
CA CYS A 700 16.07 27.00 23.95
C CYS A 700 15.89 27.51 25.38
N GLY A 701 16.77 27.06 26.26
CA GLY A 701 16.79 27.50 27.66
C GLY A 701 17.13 29.00 27.84
N ALA A 702 16.88 29.53 29.01
CA ALA A 702 17.19 30.92 29.32
C ALA A 702 18.68 31.25 29.06
N GLY A 703 18.91 32.36 28.40
CA GLY A 703 20.26 32.80 28.00
C GLY A 703 20.80 32.15 26.71
N THR A 704 20.00 31.34 26.04
CA THR A 704 20.34 30.77 24.74
C THR A 704 19.28 31.10 23.68
N ALA A 705 19.67 31.06 22.42
CA ALA A 705 18.80 31.31 21.27
C ALA A 705 18.93 30.20 20.23
N ARG A 706 17.83 29.86 19.56
CA ARG A 706 17.80 28.90 18.45
C ARG A 706 18.58 29.42 17.24
N VAL A 707 19.41 28.56 16.70
CA VAL A 707 20.12 28.80 15.44
C VAL A 707 19.92 27.56 14.56
N ASN A 708 19.40 27.77 13.36
CA ASN A 708 19.26 26.71 12.37
C ASN A 708 20.62 26.45 11.71
N LEU A 709 21.03 25.20 11.70
CA LEU A 709 22.27 24.70 11.11
C LEU A 709 22.06 24.14 9.72
N LEU A 710 20.88 23.56 9.48
CA LEU A 710 20.38 23.11 8.20
C LEU A 710 18.88 23.46 8.14
N VAL A 711 18.43 23.95 6.99
CA VAL A 711 17.01 24.08 6.65
C VAL A 711 16.89 23.70 5.19
N GLU A 712 16.13 22.67 4.93
CA GLU A 712 15.94 22.14 3.58
C GLU A 712 14.50 21.70 3.37
N GLY A 713 13.84 22.28 2.38
CA GLY A 713 12.48 21.93 1.93
C GLY A 713 12.46 21.46 0.48
N PHE A 714 13.63 21.14 -0.09
CA PHE A 714 13.82 20.55 -1.42
C PHE A 714 13.20 21.33 -2.60
N GLU A 715 12.76 22.56 -2.40
CA GLU A 715 12.16 23.41 -3.43
C GLU A 715 13.15 23.88 -4.51
N GLY A 716 14.42 23.88 -4.18
CA GLY A 716 15.50 24.39 -5.00
C GLY A 716 16.53 23.32 -5.41
N SER A 717 17.81 23.70 -5.28
CA SER A 717 18.93 22.80 -5.53
C SER A 717 19.18 21.90 -4.32
N THR A 718 19.27 20.62 -4.52
CA THR A 718 19.62 19.62 -3.50
C THR A 718 21.14 19.42 -3.38
N ALA A 719 21.93 20.42 -3.73
CA ALA A 719 23.40 20.34 -3.69
C ALA A 719 23.92 19.98 -2.29
N GLY A 720 24.77 18.96 -2.23
CA GLY A 720 25.32 18.43 -0.97
C GLY A 720 24.56 17.24 -0.40
N TRP A 721 23.33 16.97 -0.84
CA TRP A 721 22.65 15.72 -0.57
C TRP A 721 23.18 14.63 -1.51
N THR A 722 23.32 13.43 -1.02
CA THR A 722 23.83 12.30 -1.80
C THR A 722 22.88 11.11 -1.71
N ILE A 723 22.68 10.45 -2.84
CA ILE A 723 21.88 9.25 -2.98
C ILE A 723 22.82 8.08 -3.24
N SER A 724 22.59 6.96 -2.57
CA SER A 724 23.29 5.71 -2.79
C SER A 724 22.42 4.54 -2.39
N ARG A 725 22.80 3.32 -2.74
CA ARG A 725 22.04 2.12 -2.43
C ARG A 725 22.96 0.93 -2.13
N ASP A 726 22.45 0.00 -1.35
CA ASP A 726 23.05 -1.30 -1.06
C ASP A 726 22.05 -2.38 -1.52
N ASP A 727 22.20 -2.86 -2.77
CA ASP A 727 21.40 -3.94 -3.32
C ASP A 727 21.89 -5.28 -2.79
N VAL A 728 20.97 -6.13 -2.35
CA VAL A 728 21.24 -7.49 -1.84
C VAL A 728 20.67 -8.54 -2.78
N GLY A 729 19.51 -8.28 -3.34
CA GLY A 729 18.87 -9.13 -4.32
C GLY A 729 19.50 -9.05 -5.72
N ALA A 730 19.46 -10.13 -6.47
CA ALA A 730 20.05 -10.21 -7.81
C ALA A 730 19.24 -9.50 -8.91
N GLY A 731 17.99 -9.16 -8.63
CA GLY A 731 17.05 -8.56 -9.57
C GLY A 731 16.70 -7.10 -9.28
N ASN A 732 17.31 -6.46 -8.28
CA ASN A 732 16.85 -5.18 -7.76
C ASN A 732 16.73 -4.09 -8.84
N ASN A 733 15.48 -3.74 -9.13
CA ASN A 733 15.07 -2.74 -10.12
C ASN A 733 14.37 -1.53 -9.47
N GLU A 734 14.33 -1.44 -8.16
CA GLU A 734 13.70 -0.36 -7.46
C GLU A 734 14.31 1.01 -7.80
N PRO A 735 13.49 2.05 -7.97
CA PRO A 735 13.98 3.41 -8.20
C PRO A 735 14.75 3.95 -6.99
N ASP A 736 15.83 4.68 -7.25
CA ASP A 736 16.54 5.43 -6.23
C ASP A 736 15.68 6.59 -5.67
N TRP A 737 16.11 7.18 -4.56
CA TRP A 737 15.52 8.40 -4.05
C TRP A 737 15.45 9.47 -5.12
N THR A 738 14.29 10.06 -5.33
CA THR A 738 14.04 11.12 -6.30
C THR A 738 13.42 12.35 -5.62
N VAL A 739 13.51 13.51 -6.24
CA VAL A 739 12.74 14.68 -5.81
C VAL A 739 11.40 14.70 -6.52
N SER A 740 10.34 14.40 -5.81
CA SER A 740 8.96 14.49 -6.30
C SER A 740 8.39 15.89 -6.10
N SER A 741 7.68 16.40 -7.10
CA SER A 741 6.83 17.61 -7.01
C SER A 741 5.34 17.25 -6.93
N THR A 742 5.03 15.99 -7.00
CA THR A 742 3.69 15.43 -6.81
C THR A 742 3.66 14.79 -5.43
N LEU A 743 3.07 15.50 -4.49
CA LEU A 743 3.05 15.08 -3.09
C LEU A 743 1.66 14.59 -2.71
N PRO A 744 1.52 13.51 -1.93
CA PRO A 744 0.23 13.02 -1.47
C PRO A 744 -0.51 14.08 -0.64
N ASP A 745 -1.82 13.88 -0.46
CA ASP A 745 -2.74 14.72 0.31
C ASP A 745 -2.80 16.18 -0.17
N GLY A 746 -2.45 16.43 -1.43
CA GLY A 746 -2.46 17.79 -2.00
C GLY A 746 -1.42 18.73 -1.38
N ARG A 747 -0.39 18.22 -0.72
CA ARG A 747 0.71 19.02 -0.19
C ARG A 747 1.42 19.75 -1.32
N ALA A 748 1.62 21.05 -1.15
CA ALA A 748 2.36 21.88 -2.12
C ALA A 748 3.86 21.77 -1.89
N GLY A 749 4.64 21.94 -2.96
CA GLY A 749 6.10 21.96 -2.89
C GLY A 749 6.74 20.71 -3.47
N LYS A 750 7.93 20.35 -2.94
CA LYS A 750 8.69 19.18 -3.34
C LYS A 750 9.20 18.44 -2.11
N ALA A 751 9.37 17.14 -2.24
CA ALA A 751 9.96 16.28 -1.22
C ALA A 751 10.86 15.23 -1.86
N PHE A 752 11.80 14.67 -1.13
CA PHE A 752 12.43 13.43 -1.54
C PHE A 752 11.46 12.26 -1.36
N PHE A 753 11.46 11.35 -2.33
CA PHE A 753 10.62 10.18 -2.39
C PHE A 753 11.44 8.92 -2.67
N ALA A 754 11.26 7.89 -1.86
CA ALA A 754 11.68 6.52 -2.11
C ALA A 754 10.42 5.68 -2.33
N GLU A 755 10.24 5.18 -3.53
CA GLU A 755 9.11 4.35 -3.92
C GLU A 755 9.19 2.97 -3.23
N ASP A 756 8.05 2.35 -2.97
CA ASP A 756 7.91 0.96 -2.51
C ASP A 756 7.05 0.20 -3.52
N PRO A 757 7.60 -0.11 -4.70
CA PRO A 757 6.81 -0.64 -5.79
C PRO A 757 6.49 -2.11 -5.58
N ASN A 758 5.32 -2.53 -6.08
CA ASN A 758 4.94 -3.95 -6.11
C ASN A 758 5.65 -4.65 -7.27
N ILE A 759 6.92 -4.94 -7.09
CA ILE A 759 7.79 -5.64 -8.05
C ILE A 759 8.53 -6.78 -7.35
N GLY A 760 9.15 -7.66 -8.13
CA GLY A 760 9.83 -8.85 -7.61
C GLY A 760 8.91 -10.06 -7.41
N GLY A 761 9.50 -11.24 -7.48
CA GLY A 761 8.80 -12.51 -7.39
C GLY A 761 9.17 -13.35 -6.16
N CYS A 762 9.78 -12.79 -5.12
CA CYS A 762 10.32 -13.50 -3.95
C CYS A 762 11.25 -14.68 -4.31
N SER A 763 11.74 -14.74 -5.53
CA SER A 763 12.66 -15.78 -5.98
C SER A 763 14.09 -15.24 -6.01
N ALA A 764 15.09 -16.10 -5.84
CA ALA A 764 16.49 -15.68 -5.86
C ALA A 764 16.96 -15.04 -7.18
N SER A 765 16.19 -15.14 -8.24
CA SER A 765 16.44 -14.50 -9.54
C SER A 765 15.67 -13.19 -9.75
N ASP A 766 14.71 -12.88 -8.87
CA ASP A 766 13.81 -11.72 -8.95
C ASP A 766 13.59 -11.18 -7.54
N ASP A 767 14.69 -10.96 -6.82
CA ASP A 767 14.75 -10.53 -5.43
C ASP A 767 15.09 -9.03 -5.38
N GLU A 768 14.15 -8.20 -4.95
CA GLU A 768 14.28 -6.74 -4.86
C GLU A 768 14.83 -6.25 -3.52
N SER A 769 15.35 -7.16 -2.69
CA SER A 769 15.91 -6.78 -1.38
C SER A 769 17.05 -5.77 -1.49
N GLY A 770 16.93 -4.68 -0.73
CA GLY A 770 17.95 -3.64 -0.74
C GLY A 770 17.70 -2.54 0.30
N VAL A 771 18.60 -1.57 0.33
CA VAL A 771 18.44 -0.34 1.11
C VAL A 771 18.87 0.86 0.28
N ARG A 772 17.99 1.83 0.14
CA ARG A 772 18.23 3.09 -0.56
C ARG A 772 18.47 4.21 0.43
N HIS A 773 19.53 4.96 0.24
CA HIS A 773 20.05 5.94 1.17
C HIS A 773 19.90 7.36 0.65
N LEU A 774 19.32 8.24 1.45
CA LEU A 774 19.34 9.69 1.27
C LEU A 774 20.17 10.31 2.39
N THR A 775 21.34 10.85 2.06
CA THR A 775 22.32 11.36 3.03
C THR A 775 22.43 12.89 2.96
N SER A 776 22.35 13.54 4.11
CA SER A 776 22.50 14.99 4.24
C SER A 776 23.93 15.46 4.00
N PRO A 777 24.14 16.76 3.69
CA PRO A 777 25.43 17.38 3.85
C PRO A 777 25.98 17.20 5.27
N ALA A 778 27.29 17.33 5.45
CA ALA A 778 27.88 17.38 6.78
C ALA A 778 27.47 18.64 7.53
N ILE A 779 27.00 18.49 8.77
CA ILE A 779 26.47 19.56 9.61
C ILE A 779 27.37 19.69 10.84
N SER A 780 28.04 20.84 10.96
CA SER A 780 28.88 21.13 12.14
C SER A 780 28.01 21.59 13.29
N LEU A 781 28.10 20.95 14.45
CA LEU A 781 27.47 21.39 15.68
C LEU A 781 28.37 22.44 16.34
N PRO A 782 27.92 23.71 16.50
CA PRO A 782 28.78 24.78 16.98
C PRO A 782 29.30 24.53 18.39
N VAL A 783 30.55 24.88 18.66
CA VAL A 783 31.15 24.75 20.00
C VAL A 783 30.32 25.53 21.03
N GLY A 784 30.09 24.91 22.21
CA GLY A 784 29.29 25.49 23.26
C GLY A 784 27.78 25.54 23.02
N SER A 785 27.31 24.99 21.91
CA SER A 785 25.85 24.83 21.66
C SER A 785 25.26 23.66 22.47
N THR A 786 23.97 23.72 22.68
CA THR A 786 23.18 22.71 23.39
C THR A 786 21.87 22.47 22.66
N GLY A 787 21.06 21.50 23.11
CA GLY A 787 19.70 21.29 22.60
C GLY A 787 19.65 20.96 21.10
N HIS A 788 20.64 20.21 20.61
CA HIS A 788 20.70 19.80 19.20
C HIS A 788 19.47 18.97 18.85
N THR A 789 18.71 19.41 17.88
CA THR A 789 17.44 18.82 17.49
C THR A 789 17.33 18.73 15.98
N VAL A 790 16.81 17.61 15.50
CA VAL A 790 16.40 17.38 14.10
C VAL A 790 14.88 17.37 14.04
N THR A 791 14.31 18.04 13.06
CA THR A 791 12.90 17.88 12.71
C THR A 791 12.79 17.65 11.20
N PHE A 792 11.84 16.85 10.81
CA PHE A 792 11.49 16.66 9.39
C PHE A 792 10.02 16.26 9.28
N THR A 793 9.42 16.60 8.15
CA THR A 793 8.07 16.19 7.79
C THR A 793 8.19 15.00 6.85
N HIS A 794 7.37 13.96 7.05
CA HIS A 794 7.39 12.79 6.17
C HIS A 794 6.01 12.17 6.05
N TRP A 795 5.86 11.30 5.06
CA TRP A 795 4.66 10.55 4.74
C TRP A 795 5.07 9.12 4.42
N VAL A 796 4.38 8.14 4.99
CA VAL A 796 4.79 6.72 4.93
C VAL A 796 3.62 5.86 4.48
N ALA A 797 3.82 5.05 3.45
CA ALA A 797 2.94 3.97 3.03
C ALA A 797 3.77 2.86 2.38
N THR A 798 4.11 1.83 3.16
CA THR A 798 4.98 0.72 2.78
C THR A 798 4.37 -0.61 3.19
N GLU A 799 4.92 -1.72 2.77
CA GLU A 799 4.47 -3.04 3.23
C GLU A 799 4.72 -3.22 4.73
N LEU A 800 3.62 -3.42 5.49
CA LEU A 800 3.68 -3.46 6.95
C LEU A 800 4.56 -4.61 7.48
N GLY A 801 5.64 -4.23 8.13
CA GLY A 801 6.54 -5.15 8.80
C GLY A 801 7.58 -5.80 7.90
N PHE A 802 7.53 -5.60 6.58
CA PHE A 802 8.53 -6.07 5.63
C PHE A 802 9.42 -4.92 5.16
N ASP A 803 8.81 -3.83 4.70
CA ASP A 803 9.49 -2.66 4.18
C ASP A 803 9.37 -1.46 5.10
N GLY A 804 10.32 -0.53 5.01
CA GLY A 804 10.21 0.67 5.83
C GLY A 804 11.43 1.57 5.89
N GLY A 805 11.16 2.77 6.41
CA GLY A 805 12.11 3.86 6.53
C GLY A 805 12.80 3.92 7.89
N GLN A 806 14.08 4.29 7.90
CA GLN A 806 14.87 4.50 9.12
C GLN A 806 15.62 5.82 9.07
N LEU A 807 15.78 6.49 10.23
CA LEU A 807 16.71 7.59 10.38
C LEU A 807 18.00 7.10 11.03
N ARG A 808 19.15 7.36 10.40
CA ARG A 808 20.49 7.04 10.90
C ARG A 808 21.36 8.29 11.05
N ILE A 809 22.34 8.21 11.89
CA ILE A 809 23.30 9.28 12.15
C ILE A 809 24.74 8.76 12.06
N SER A 810 25.61 9.54 11.42
CA SER A 810 27.08 9.42 11.49
C SER A 810 27.64 10.62 12.25
N VAL A 811 28.61 10.39 13.15
CA VAL A 811 29.28 11.43 13.92
C VAL A 811 30.75 11.37 13.61
N ASN A 812 31.34 12.53 13.24
CA ASN A 812 32.74 12.71 12.89
C ASN A 812 33.26 11.72 11.83
N GLY A 813 32.39 11.40 10.82
CA GLY A 813 32.72 10.45 9.75
C GLY A 813 32.75 8.98 10.18
N GLY A 814 32.22 8.66 11.35
CA GLY A 814 32.00 7.28 11.81
C GLY A 814 30.88 6.56 11.03
N PRO A 815 30.61 5.29 11.32
CA PRO A 815 29.57 4.52 10.65
C PRO A 815 28.19 5.11 10.95
N PHE A 816 27.26 4.95 10.02
CA PHE A 816 25.85 5.30 10.25
C PHE A 816 25.19 4.31 11.21
N THR A 817 24.65 4.81 12.28
CA THR A 817 23.92 4.03 13.30
C THR A 817 22.46 4.44 13.34
N LEU A 818 21.57 3.48 13.59
CA LEU A 818 20.15 3.74 13.75
C LEU A 818 19.92 4.70 14.93
N VAL A 819 19.13 5.75 14.74
CA VAL A 819 18.75 6.66 15.82
C VAL A 819 17.85 5.89 16.81
N PRO A 820 18.24 5.83 18.10
CA PRO A 820 17.49 5.09 19.09
C PRO A 820 16.08 5.66 19.31
N GLN A 821 15.11 4.79 19.60
CA GLN A 821 13.73 5.15 19.89
C GLN A 821 13.60 6.25 20.96
N ALA A 822 14.44 6.19 21.99
CA ALA A 822 14.43 7.15 23.10
C ALA A 822 14.83 8.59 22.72
N ASN A 823 15.43 8.76 21.54
CA ASN A 823 15.81 10.07 21.02
C ASN A 823 14.67 10.79 20.29
N PHE A 824 13.63 10.07 19.89
CA PHE A 824 12.45 10.65 19.30
C PHE A 824 11.54 11.27 20.36
N LEU A 825 11.28 12.54 20.22
CA LEU A 825 10.34 13.28 21.05
C LEU A 825 8.91 13.22 20.50
N TYR A 826 8.79 12.94 19.17
CA TYR A 826 7.52 12.76 18.50
C TYR A 826 7.69 11.95 17.20
N ASN A 827 6.69 11.16 16.83
CA ASN A 827 6.66 10.27 15.65
C ASN A 827 7.94 9.44 15.50
N ALA A 828 8.23 8.62 16.49
CA ALA A 828 9.29 7.63 16.44
C ALA A 828 8.93 6.47 15.48
N HIS A 829 9.91 5.63 15.13
CA HIS A 829 9.67 4.39 14.41
C HIS A 829 8.52 3.60 15.04
N ASN A 830 7.50 3.23 14.25
CA ASN A 830 6.25 2.64 14.76
C ASN A 830 6.32 1.12 14.94
N VAL A 831 7.14 0.42 14.18
CA VAL A 831 7.18 -1.04 14.17
C VAL A 831 8.62 -1.58 14.26
N VAL A 832 8.77 -2.85 14.64
CA VAL A 832 9.98 -3.65 14.41
C VAL A 832 9.69 -4.51 13.18
N LEU A 833 10.50 -4.39 12.13
CA LEU A 833 10.36 -5.20 10.93
C LEU A 833 10.48 -6.68 11.29
N GLN A 834 9.78 -7.53 10.54
CA GLN A 834 9.86 -8.97 10.69
C GLN A 834 11.31 -9.43 10.52
N THR A 835 11.66 -10.52 11.19
CA THR A 835 13.01 -11.09 11.12
C THR A 835 13.20 -11.93 9.86
N ALA A 836 14.44 -12.15 9.45
CA ALA A 836 14.73 -13.10 8.36
C ALA A 836 14.16 -14.52 8.60
N GLY A 837 14.03 -14.94 9.86
CA GLY A 837 13.38 -16.20 10.23
C GLY A 837 11.86 -16.21 9.99
N GLN A 838 11.26 -15.06 9.77
CA GLN A 838 9.84 -14.87 9.44
C GLN A 838 9.62 -14.59 7.94
N GLY A 839 10.66 -14.75 7.12
CA GLY A 839 10.60 -14.59 5.68
C GLY A 839 11.02 -13.22 5.14
N ASN A 840 11.31 -12.25 6.00
CA ASN A 840 11.71 -10.92 5.56
C ASN A 840 13.18 -10.91 5.11
N THR A 841 13.42 -10.61 3.84
CA THR A 841 14.76 -10.53 3.23
C THR A 841 15.33 -9.10 3.25
N ASN A 842 14.57 -8.11 3.71
CA ASN A 842 15.01 -6.73 3.90
C ASN A 842 16.28 -6.68 4.77
N PRO A 843 17.37 -5.99 4.35
CA PRO A 843 18.58 -5.88 5.15
C PRO A 843 18.38 -5.22 6.52
N GLN A 844 17.26 -4.54 6.72
CA GLN A 844 16.87 -3.93 7.99
C GLN A 844 15.98 -4.86 8.85
N ALA A 845 15.77 -6.11 8.44
CA ALA A 845 14.94 -7.09 9.14
C ALA A 845 15.29 -7.18 10.64
N GLY A 846 14.26 -7.19 11.49
CA GLY A 846 14.39 -7.19 12.94
C GLY A 846 14.77 -5.85 13.57
N GLN A 847 14.95 -4.77 12.79
CA GLN A 847 15.21 -3.42 13.28
C GLN A 847 13.91 -2.61 13.31
N ARG A 848 13.93 -1.50 14.06
CA ARG A 848 12.80 -0.55 14.07
C ARG A 848 12.77 0.30 12.81
N ALA A 849 11.58 0.54 12.27
CA ALA A 849 11.36 1.37 11.09
C ALA A 849 10.00 2.07 11.17
N TRP A 850 9.77 3.05 10.30
CA TRP A 850 8.43 3.47 9.90
C TRP A 850 7.99 2.55 8.78
N SER A 851 6.88 1.83 8.99
CA SER A 851 6.39 0.80 8.08
C SER A 851 4.87 0.71 8.15
N GLY A 852 4.25 0.31 7.05
CA GLY A 852 2.82 0.18 6.90
C GLY A 852 2.13 1.42 6.36
N THR A 853 0.82 1.34 6.25
CA THR A 853 -0.11 2.40 5.86
C THR A 853 -0.91 2.88 7.05
N ASP A 854 -1.63 3.97 6.91
CA ASP A 854 -2.58 4.39 7.94
C ASP A 854 -3.62 3.29 8.17
N ALA A 855 -3.96 3.05 9.42
CA ALA A 855 -4.88 1.99 9.75
C ALA A 855 -6.25 2.24 9.06
N GLY A 856 -6.71 1.24 8.29
CA GLY A 856 -7.95 1.33 7.53
C GLY A 856 -7.84 2.01 6.16
N ALA A 857 -6.64 2.35 5.73
CA ALA A 857 -6.35 2.97 4.44
C ALA A 857 -5.21 2.23 3.71
N VAL A 858 -5.03 2.52 2.44
CA VAL A 858 -3.94 2.00 1.61
C VAL A 858 -2.81 3.02 1.43
N ASP A 859 -2.98 4.20 1.99
CA ASP A 859 -2.07 5.34 1.93
C ASP A 859 -1.59 5.77 3.33
N GLY A 860 -0.92 6.89 3.44
CA GLY A 860 -0.43 7.48 4.68
C GLY A 860 -0.93 8.91 4.87
N THR A 861 -0.47 9.55 5.93
CA THR A 861 -0.73 10.96 6.22
C THR A 861 0.57 11.68 6.59
N TRP A 862 0.74 12.92 6.15
CA TRP A 862 1.91 13.72 6.50
C TRP A 862 2.02 13.95 8.00
N GLY A 863 3.18 13.65 8.57
CA GLY A 863 3.48 13.87 9.97
C GLY A 863 4.87 14.44 10.16
N LYS A 864 5.09 15.10 11.30
CA LYS A 864 6.38 15.67 11.67
C LYS A 864 7.07 14.78 12.70
N SER A 865 8.33 14.40 12.46
CA SER A 865 9.19 13.79 13.46
C SER A 865 10.07 14.83 14.15
N ILE A 866 10.27 14.67 15.46
CA ILE A 866 11.13 15.53 16.29
C ILE A 866 12.12 14.63 17.02
N VAL A 867 13.42 14.87 16.79
CA VAL A 867 14.50 14.01 17.30
C VAL A 867 15.51 14.83 18.10
N SER A 868 15.79 14.45 19.33
CA SER A 868 16.86 15.00 20.13
C SER A 868 18.17 14.27 19.85
N LEU A 869 19.25 14.99 19.58
CA LEU A 869 20.58 14.40 19.41
C LEU A 869 21.34 14.22 20.73
N ALA A 870 20.67 14.42 21.87
CA ALA A 870 21.29 14.23 23.18
C ALA A 870 21.80 12.79 23.36
N GLY A 871 23.06 12.66 23.75
CA GLY A 871 23.75 11.37 23.92
C GLY A 871 24.24 10.74 22.59
N LEU A 872 23.90 11.31 21.42
CA LEU A 872 24.38 10.87 20.12
C LEU A 872 25.54 11.73 19.61
N ALA A 873 25.41 13.03 19.75
CA ALA A 873 26.42 14.00 19.32
C ALA A 873 26.51 15.17 20.31
N THR A 874 27.66 15.82 20.32
CA THR A 874 27.97 16.94 21.22
C THR A 874 28.43 18.17 20.45
N ALA A 875 28.48 19.31 21.13
CA ALA A 875 29.00 20.55 20.55
C ALA A 875 30.44 20.36 20.07
N GLY A 876 30.73 20.78 18.85
CA GLY A 876 32.03 20.60 18.17
C GLY A 876 32.07 19.40 17.23
N ASP A 877 31.13 18.48 17.30
CA ASP A 877 31.04 17.35 16.39
C ASP A 877 30.53 17.78 14.99
N SER A 878 30.90 17.02 13.99
CA SER A 878 30.30 17.05 12.64
C SER A 878 29.39 15.85 12.47
N ILE A 879 28.13 16.06 12.09
CA ILE A 879 27.15 14.98 11.88
C ILE A 879 26.71 14.90 10.44
N GLN A 880 26.32 13.72 10.00
CA GLN A 880 25.48 13.52 8.81
C GLN A 880 24.26 12.69 9.21
N LEU A 881 23.13 13.03 8.64
CA LEU A 881 21.88 12.29 8.78
C LEU A 881 21.64 11.48 7.52
N ARG A 882 21.05 10.28 7.67
CA ARG A 882 20.73 9.43 6.54
C ARG A 882 19.35 8.80 6.73
N TRP A 883 18.51 8.96 5.73
CA TRP A 883 17.21 8.30 5.62
C TRP A 883 17.41 7.06 4.76
N ASP A 884 17.18 5.89 5.36
CA ASP A 884 17.36 4.59 4.73
C ASP A 884 15.98 3.97 4.48
N MET A 885 15.58 3.81 3.22
CA MET A 885 14.42 3.02 2.81
C MET A 885 14.89 1.62 2.51
N GLY A 886 14.45 0.64 3.30
CA GLY A 886 14.75 -0.77 3.12
C GLY A 886 13.53 -1.51 2.59
N THR A 887 13.75 -2.43 1.64
CA THR A 887 12.73 -3.26 1.00
C THR A 887 13.14 -4.72 1.04
N ASP A 888 12.15 -5.61 1.07
CA ASP A 888 12.37 -7.04 0.97
C ASP A 888 12.34 -7.54 -0.49
N GLY A 889 12.30 -8.84 -0.73
CA GLY A 889 12.50 -9.43 -2.07
C GLY A 889 11.30 -9.43 -2.97
N CYS A 890 10.13 -9.07 -2.50
CA CYS A 890 8.91 -9.11 -3.29
C CYS A 890 7.82 -8.18 -2.76
N GLY A 891 7.17 -7.63 -3.68
CA GLY A 891 6.11 -6.74 -3.80
C GLY A 891 5.34 -6.20 -2.64
N GLY A 892 5.53 -4.94 -2.32
CA GLY A 892 4.53 -4.10 -1.71
C GLY A 892 3.37 -3.76 -2.67
N THR A 893 2.26 -3.31 -2.13
CA THR A 893 1.15 -2.73 -2.89
C THR A 893 1.03 -1.23 -2.60
N THR A 894 2.07 -0.63 -2.08
CA THR A 894 2.06 0.65 -1.39
C THR A 894 2.91 1.69 -2.10
N PHE A 895 2.81 2.93 -1.68
CA PHE A 895 3.39 4.06 -2.39
C PHE A 895 4.89 4.26 -2.10
N GLY A 896 5.29 4.19 -0.80
CA GLY A 896 6.67 4.43 -0.37
C GLY A 896 6.81 5.47 0.73
N TRP A 897 7.94 6.18 0.75
CA TRP A 897 8.29 7.11 1.81
C TRP A 897 8.72 8.48 1.26
N TYR A 898 8.00 9.53 1.67
CA TYR A 898 8.36 10.93 1.38
C TYR A 898 9.04 11.56 2.58
N VAL A 899 10.06 12.41 2.34
CA VAL A 899 10.78 13.19 3.35
C VAL A 899 10.91 14.64 2.90
N ASP A 900 10.55 15.58 3.78
CA ASP A 900 10.49 17.01 3.51
C ASP A 900 10.80 17.85 4.75
N ASP A 901 10.95 19.17 4.59
CA ASP A 901 11.10 20.18 5.65
C ASP A 901 12.17 19.79 6.71
N VAL A 902 13.32 19.28 6.28
CA VAL A 902 14.39 18.90 7.18
C VAL A 902 15.02 20.12 7.82
N THR A 903 14.97 20.19 9.14
CA THR A 903 15.63 21.26 9.91
C THR A 903 16.50 20.67 11.01
N VAL A 904 17.75 21.08 11.05
CA VAL A 904 18.65 20.83 12.19
C VAL A 904 18.96 22.14 12.86
N TYR A 905 18.74 22.21 14.16
CA TYR A 905 19.03 23.41 14.93
C TYR A 905 19.72 23.11 16.25
N ALA A 906 20.34 24.14 16.82
CA ALA A 906 20.98 24.12 18.12
C ALA A 906 20.65 25.40 18.90
N CYS A 907 20.87 25.37 20.21
CA CYS A 907 20.76 26.52 21.11
C CYS A 907 22.14 27.07 21.42
N LEU A 908 22.41 28.29 21.00
CA LEU A 908 23.65 29.00 21.27
C LEU A 908 23.47 30.03 22.40
N PRO A 909 24.48 30.24 23.28
CA PRO A 909 24.46 31.30 24.24
C PRO A 909 24.30 32.68 23.57
N THR A 910 23.48 33.56 24.18
CA THR A 910 23.25 34.91 23.68
C THR A 910 24.31 35.91 24.19
N ALA A 911 25.04 35.55 25.20
CA ALA A 911 26.19 36.33 25.69
C ALA A 911 27.33 36.36 24.67
N ASN A 912 28.11 37.40 24.67
CA ASN A 912 29.35 37.43 23.85
C ASN A 912 30.35 36.40 24.35
N PRO A 913 31.01 35.62 23.48
CA PRO A 913 32.01 34.66 23.87
C PRO A 913 33.30 35.31 24.40
N THR A 914 34.12 34.54 25.08
CA THR A 914 35.50 34.92 25.40
C THR A 914 36.45 34.32 24.39
N ILE A 915 37.52 35.04 24.07
CA ILE A 915 38.60 34.64 23.18
C ILE A 915 39.79 34.18 24.02
N SER A 916 40.40 33.07 23.63
CA SER A 916 41.66 32.56 24.16
C SER A 916 42.57 32.15 22.99
N ILE A 917 43.90 32.29 23.19
CA ILE A 917 44.90 31.82 22.27
C ILE A 917 45.80 30.79 22.99
N ASP A 918 46.11 29.69 22.34
CA ASP A 918 46.95 28.65 22.89
C ASP A 918 48.44 29.03 22.90
N ASN A 919 49.25 28.24 23.59
CA ASN A 919 50.72 28.27 23.53
C ASN A 919 51.18 27.13 22.63
N VAL A 920 52.23 27.40 21.83
CA VAL A 920 52.74 26.42 20.88
C VAL A 920 54.24 26.28 21.04
N SER A 921 54.76 25.08 20.70
CA SER A 921 56.22 24.82 20.66
C SER A 921 56.52 24.20 19.29
N VAL A 922 57.58 24.69 18.68
CA VAL A 922 58.09 24.22 17.40
C VAL A 922 59.59 24.08 17.43
N THR A 923 60.12 23.09 16.71
CA THR A 923 61.55 22.95 16.46
C THR A 923 61.87 23.80 15.25
N GLU A 924 62.90 24.63 15.29
CA GLU A 924 63.22 25.61 14.26
C GLU A 924 63.72 24.97 12.98
N GLY A 925 64.56 23.93 13.07
CA GLY A 925 65.25 23.22 11.94
C GLY A 925 66.42 24.01 11.41
N ASN A 926 67.36 23.32 10.76
CA ASN A 926 68.67 23.84 10.35
C ASN A 926 68.64 24.85 9.18
N SER A 927 67.45 25.13 8.57
CA SER A 927 67.32 26.12 7.48
C SER A 927 65.84 26.31 7.10
N GLY A 928 65.54 27.44 6.44
CA GLY A 928 64.20 27.73 5.97
C GLY A 928 63.28 28.27 7.02
N THR A 929 62.00 27.88 7.01
CA THR A 929 61.02 28.34 8.05
C THR A 929 60.09 27.22 8.45
N THR A 930 59.76 27.15 9.74
CA THR A 930 58.80 26.26 10.34
C THR A 930 57.58 27.04 10.85
N ASN A 931 56.37 26.54 10.63
CA ASN A 931 55.15 27.24 11.05
C ASN A 931 54.81 26.98 12.52
N ALA A 932 54.86 28.02 13.32
CA ALA A 932 54.19 28.01 14.64
C ALA A 932 52.74 28.38 14.46
N THR A 933 51.83 27.41 14.55
CA THR A 933 50.40 27.59 14.33
C THR A 933 49.68 27.68 15.65
N PHE A 934 49.26 28.89 15.99
CA PHE A 934 48.39 29.19 17.15
C PHE A 934 46.93 28.96 16.81
N THR A 935 46.16 28.46 17.75
CA THR A 935 44.72 28.35 17.66
C THR A 935 44.07 29.43 18.53
N ILE A 936 43.36 30.35 17.88
CA ILE A 936 42.56 31.35 18.58
C ILE A 936 41.13 30.78 18.67
N SER A 937 40.66 30.47 19.87
CA SER A 937 39.40 29.78 20.15
C SER A 937 38.41 30.65 20.92
N LEU A 938 37.13 30.35 20.76
CA LEU A 938 36.01 30.94 21.46
C LEU A 938 35.51 29.99 22.56
N SER A 939 35.04 30.54 23.70
CA SER A 939 34.36 29.76 24.73
C SER A 939 33.06 29.08 24.21
N HIS A 940 32.41 29.70 23.22
CA HIS A 940 31.28 29.19 22.47
C HIS A 940 31.19 29.95 21.16
N ALA A 941 30.61 29.31 20.15
CA ALA A 941 30.36 29.91 18.83
C ALA A 941 29.37 31.08 18.94
N SER A 942 29.43 32.00 17.99
CA SER A 942 28.55 33.18 17.90
C SER A 942 27.88 33.26 16.54
N THR A 943 26.67 33.79 16.48
CA THR A 943 26.01 34.13 15.20
C THR A 943 26.58 35.39 14.57
N LYS A 944 27.40 36.14 15.31
CA LYS A 944 28.07 37.36 14.84
C LYS A 944 29.48 37.06 14.39
N THR A 945 29.95 37.76 13.38
CA THR A 945 31.37 37.77 13.04
C THR A 945 32.19 38.35 14.20
N ILE A 946 33.20 37.65 14.63
CA ILE A 946 34.13 38.13 15.67
C ILE A 946 35.40 38.58 14.97
N THR A 947 35.87 39.75 15.32
CA THR A 947 37.13 40.28 14.80
C THR A 947 38.05 40.73 15.94
N MET A 948 39.33 40.61 15.73
CA MET A 948 40.36 41.09 16.66
C MET A 948 41.63 41.50 15.89
N ARG A 949 42.51 42.21 16.55
CA ARG A 949 43.85 42.50 16.01
C ARG A 949 44.81 41.50 16.63
N ALA A 950 45.72 40.98 15.82
CA ALA A 950 46.75 40.06 16.26
C ALA A 950 48.12 40.54 15.68
N LYS A 951 49.15 40.48 16.46
CA LYS A 951 50.55 40.76 16.05
C LYS A 951 51.54 39.83 16.80
N SER A 952 52.67 39.59 16.21
CA SER A 952 53.78 38.94 16.90
C SER A 952 54.65 39.95 17.65
N ASN A 953 55.19 39.59 18.80
CA ASN A 953 56.12 40.40 19.59
C ASN A 953 57.29 39.58 20.10
N ASN A 954 58.43 40.22 20.35
CA ASN A 954 59.60 39.61 20.91
C ASN A 954 59.36 39.09 22.35
N GLY A 955 59.92 37.95 22.62
CA GLY A 955 60.26 37.50 23.97
C GLY A 955 61.80 37.41 24.11
N THR A 956 62.33 36.23 24.39
CA THR A 956 63.73 35.97 24.21
C THR A 956 64.12 35.88 22.73
N ALA A 957 63.32 35.26 21.92
CA ALA A 957 63.42 35.27 20.48
C ALA A 957 63.12 36.66 19.88
N LYS A 958 63.89 37.03 18.87
CA LYS A 958 63.84 38.34 18.21
C LYS A 958 63.19 38.25 16.84
N LYS A 959 62.31 39.19 16.54
CA LYS A 959 61.70 39.34 15.26
C LYS A 959 62.78 39.57 14.19
N ASP A 960 62.53 38.97 13.03
CA ASP A 960 63.38 39.03 11.84
C ASP A 960 64.76 38.33 11.98
N GLU A 961 65.16 37.95 13.22
CA GLU A 961 66.26 37.00 13.54
C GLU A 961 65.78 35.57 13.61
N ASP A 962 64.93 35.24 14.61
CA ASP A 962 64.47 33.88 14.92
C ASP A 962 63.07 33.59 14.40
N PHE A 963 62.28 34.61 14.09
CA PHE A 963 60.97 34.46 13.48
C PHE A 963 60.61 35.64 12.55
N ILE A 964 59.75 35.36 11.56
CA ILE A 964 59.28 36.41 10.64
C ILE A 964 58.21 37.22 11.37
N ASN A 965 58.45 38.55 11.48
CA ASN A 965 57.52 39.46 12.16
C ASN A 965 56.18 39.49 11.42
N VAL A 966 55.13 39.21 12.16
CA VAL A 966 53.74 39.42 11.67
C VAL A 966 53.25 40.73 12.24
N ALA A 967 53.15 41.72 11.36
CA ALA A 967 52.61 43.06 11.68
C ALA A 967 51.15 42.90 12.09
N GLU A 968 50.66 43.91 12.86
CA GLU A 968 49.26 43.93 13.33
C GLU A 968 48.29 43.78 12.17
N LYS A 969 47.51 42.71 12.17
CA LYS A 969 46.48 42.41 11.17
C LYS A 969 45.15 42.01 11.83
N THR A 970 44.08 42.22 11.10
CA THR A 970 42.77 41.74 11.54
C THR A 970 42.69 40.21 11.37
N VAL A 971 42.24 39.56 12.42
CA VAL A 971 41.87 38.16 12.42
C VAL A 971 40.36 38.09 12.59
N THR A 972 39.72 37.19 11.82
CA THR A 972 38.28 37.08 11.79
C THR A 972 37.87 35.61 12.06
N ILE A 973 36.96 35.44 12.98
CA ILE A 973 36.24 34.17 13.20
C ILE A 973 34.84 34.34 12.60
N ALA A 974 34.51 33.48 11.64
CA ALA A 974 33.25 33.54 10.94
C ALA A 974 32.07 33.17 11.89
N PRO A 975 30.84 33.58 11.60
CA PRO A 975 29.68 33.11 12.32
C PRO A 975 29.63 31.58 12.41
N LEU A 976 29.28 31.08 13.59
CA LEU A 976 29.21 29.66 13.96
C LEU A 976 30.55 28.90 14.04
N ALA A 977 31.65 29.51 13.62
CA ALA A 977 32.98 28.93 13.84
C ALA A 977 33.42 29.05 15.29
N GLY A 978 34.10 28.04 15.79
CA GLY A 978 34.63 28.02 17.17
C GLY A 978 36.08 28.52 17.31
N SER A 979 36.83 28.60 16.21
CA SER A 979 38.24 28.97 16.23
C SER A 979 38.77 29.44 14.88
N VAL A 980 39.98 29.96 14.88
CA VAL A 980 40.75 30.30 13.68
C VAL A 980 42.25 30.10 13.95
N SER A 981 43.00 29.65 12.96
CA SER A 981 44.45 29.51 13.07
C SER A 981 45.16 30.84 12.77
N TYR A 982 46.23 31.11 13.52
CA TYR A 982 47.13 32.22 13.30
C TYR A 982 48.57 31.71 13.23
N VAL A 983 49.27 31.95 12.13
CA VAL A 983 50.59 31.39 11.88
C VAL A 983 51.68 32.45 11.98
N VAL A 984 52.73 32.15 12.73
CA VAL A 984 54.02 32.84 12.74
C VAL A 984 55.10 31.88 12.23
N GLN A 985 55.90 32.33 11.28
CA GLN A 985 56.98 31.51 10.74
C GLN A 985 58.26 31.68 11.56
N VAL A 986 58.77 30.60 12.11
CA VAL A 986 60.03 30.53 12.82
C VAL A 986 61.10 30.21 11.78
N LYS A 987 62.22 30.89 11.89
CA LYS A 987 63.40 30.73 10.99
C LYS A 987 64.32 29.68 11.60
N GLY A 988 64.78 28.77 10.75
CA GLY A 988 65.78 27.80 11.11
C GLY A 988 67.16 28.22 10.68
N ASP A 989 68.16 27.97 11.51
CA ASP A 989 69.62 28.14 11.19
C ASP A 989 70.40 26.99 11.79
N THR A 990 71.69 27.11 11.95
CA THR A 990 72.64 26.09 12.53
C THR A 990 73.42 26.60 13.70
N LYS A 991 72.87 27.56 14.37
CA LYS A 991 73.52 28.22 15.53
C LYS A 991 73.02 27.58 16.84
N VAL A 992 73.89 27.08 17.63
CA VAL A 992 73.53 26.54 18.94
C VAL A 992 73.01 27.61 19.87
N GLU A 993 71.75 27.62 20.16
CA GLU A 993 71.05 28.61 20.99
C GLU A 993 70.24 27.95 22.12
N PRO A 994 69.94 28.64 23.21
CA PRO A 994 68.91 28.10 24.12
C PRO A 994 67.53 28.18 23.53
N ASN A 995 66.63 27.35 24.00
CA ASN A 995 65.21 27.48 23.62
C ASN A 995 64.74 28.89 23.93
N GLU A 996 64.04 29.47 22.93
CA GLU A 996 63.63 30.86 22.98
C GLU A 996 62.09 30.99 22.91
N THR A 997 61.59 32.19 23.28
CA THR A 997 60.15 32.46 23.28
C THR A 997 59.83 33.76 22.55
N PHE A 998 58.69 33.77 21.83
CA PHE A 998 58.07 34.96 21.30
C PHE A 998 56.59 34.97 21.70
N PHE A 999 55.90 36.06 21.48
CA PHE A 999 54.49 36.20 21.87
C PHE A 999 53.64 36.57 20.65
N VAL A 1000 52.34 36.15 20.65
CA VAL A 1000 51.27 36.67 19.83
C VAL A 1000 50.29 37.39 20.74
N ASP A 1001 50.16 38.69 20.58
CA ASP A 1001 49.23 39.55 21.33
C ASP A 1001 47.94 39.79 20.53
N LEU A 1002 46.83 39.59 21.20
CA LEU A 1002 45.49 39.89 20.69
C LEU A 1002 44.98 41.22 21.30
N SER A 1003 44.27 42.01 20.50
CA SER A 1003 43.68 43.28 20.96
C SER A 1003 42.42 43.65 20.16
N ASN A 1004 41.66 44.65 20.63
CA ASN A 1004 40.54 45.23 19.91
C ASN A 1004 39.48 44.20 19.43
N ALA A 1005 38.99 43.33 20.34
CA ALA A 1005 37.96 42.39 20.04
C ALA A 1005 36.61 43.09 19.76
N THR A 1006 35.89 42.60 18.77
CA THR A 1006 34.50 43.01 18.45
C THR A 1006 33.59 41.82 18.66
N ASN A 1007 32.46 42.02 19.33
CA ASN A 1007 31.46 40.98 19.64
C ASN A 1007 31.97 39.88 20.57
N ALA A 1008 33.12 40.08 21.23
CA ALA A 1008 33.73 39.14 22.19
C ALA A 1008 34.58 39.93 23.23
N THR A 1009 34.99 39.23 24.29
CA THR A 1009 35.95 39.72 25.27
C THR A 1009 37.14 38.73 25.35
N PHE A 1010 38.31 39.16 25.90
CA PHE A 1010 39.44 38.29 26.06
C PHE A 1010 39.38 37.56 27.39
N ALA A 1011 39.56 36.23 27.40
CA ALA A 1011 39.89 35.42 28.54
C ALA A 1011 41.44 35.25 28.63
N ASP A 1012 42.08 35.02 27.46
CA ASP A 1012 43.52 35.02 27.27
C ASP A 1012 43.87 35.76 25.97
N ALA A 1013 44.66 36.81 26.07
CA ALA A 1013 44.99 37.70 24.97
C ALA A 1013 46.44 37.53 24.48
N GLN A 1014 47.19 36.58 25.03
CA GLN A 1014 48.61 36.40 24.65
C GLN A 1014 49.00 34.91 24.58
N GLY A 1015 49.34 34.46 23.39
CA GLY A 1015 49.90 33.13 23.13
C GLY A 1015 51.43 33.16 23.12
N GLN A 1016 52.06 32.23 23.80
CA GLN A 1016 53.52 32.06 23.78
C GLN A 1016 53.94 31.03 22.71
N GLY A 1017 54.78 31.43 21.80
CA GLY A 1017 55.54 30.51 20.95
C GLY A 1017 56.86 30.17 21.58
N THR A 1018 57.20 28.90 21.69
CA THR A 1018 58.50 28.40 22.12
C THR A 1018 59.23 27.81 20.92
N ILE A 1019 60.38 28.35 20.65
CA ILE A 1019 61.34 27.86 19.61
C ILE A 1019 62.27 26.90 20.30
N THR A 1020 62.26 25.64 19.85
CA THR A 1020 63.20 24.62 20.38
C THR A 1020 64.34 24.47 19.39
N ASN A 1021 65.55 24.73 19.88
CA ASN A 1021 66.74 24.57 19.11
C ASN A 1021 67.09 23.10 18.92
N ASP A 1022 67.51 22.70 17.73
CA ASP A 1022 67.86 21.33 17.35
C ASP A 1022 69.30 21.16 16.86
N ASP A 1023 70.17 22.20 17.03
CA ASP A 1023 71.56 22.21 16.62
C ASP A 1023 72.52 21.87 17.76
#